data_319b8a576f0d07208aa7a3dee17811ae
#
_entry.id   319b8a576f0d07208aa7a3dee17811ae
#
_cell.length_a   1.000
_cell.length_b   1.000
_cell.length_c   1.000
_cell.angle_alpha   90.00
_cell.angle_beta   90.00
_cell.angle_gamma   90.00
#
_symmetry.space_group_name_H-M   'P 1'
#
loop_
_entity.id
_entity.type
_entity.pdbx_description
1 polymer ?
#
loop_
_entity_poly.entity_id
_entity_poly.type
_entity_poly.pdbx_seq_one_letter_code
_entity_poly.pdbx_strand_id
1 'polypeptide(L)'
;MPTKINLLATTLLSSAAALAALAAPQAAVAQDEAVAVEELVVTGSRIRLQDFVSPNPVSTLTGEAIERSGVTNVTDLMENYPALVGSTDTQALSNAADRGSVGLNLLNLRNLGTKRTLVLVDGRRHVAGQAGSAAVDTNAIPVALIDRVEVLTGGASAIYGADGVSGVVNFITKRNFDGLDVRAQYGWSDLGGGEESFISALGGRNFMEGRANLTVGLEYSNRDALDPQDRDFSRAGQRETLVNNPADYPDENPGVDRADWGDTDLVFARDGRYIDTALGGGVYTRADFDPNTLSGVSFQGNGAPWQDGIYTGGFSMLGGSGTPLDLFQTELVPGLERWTGYVGGMFEITPDHRMFADFKYNNAKTSFKSQPTFDYGILVPIDNPYIPDSIRADALAPGGMAAPGGLRNPGVLVARDNFDLGSVRREIERETFRGVIGFEGDLSPSVAYNVSYTYGQTKESNTELNNRNNLRWFAAIDAVRDPSSGNIVCRSSLDPSAIPDGDQFGTPVDADAWNSVYVGGGQAGGCVPINIFGEGGISPEAAAWINDEATSSAKIEQQVFSAFITGDSSQAFSLPAGPVGFVLGTEYRKEKSTDTPSDDELLGAQLGYDVTWLGQGAVESGEFEVHELFGELAIPVVRDLPLVDSFDLNLAYRFSDYSTIGTTDTWNIGAQWRVTQDLMIRGSRARAVRAPNISELFLPQTQTFRTITDPCESDNVQAGTEFRVANCTAALGFDPTQVEFINTTSSSVEGVVGGNPDLKPETAETLTAG
;
A
#
# COMPACT_ATOMS: atom_id res chain seq x y z
N MET A 1 -18.06 -2.01 26.21
CA MET A 1 -18.38 -3.18 25.40
C MET A 1 -17.84 -4.47 26.04
N PRO A 2 -18.46 -5.08 27.07
CA PRO A 2 -17.91 -6.26 27.74
C PRO A 2 -18.46 -7.62 27.27
N THR A 3 -19.35 -7.64 26.26
CA THR A 3 -20.05 -8.89 25.91
C THR A 3 -19.39 -9.70 24.79
N LYS A 4 -18.48 -9.15 24.02
CA LYS A 4 -17.77 -9.88 22.92
C LYS A 4 -16.56 -10.70 23.42
N ILE A 5 -15.93 -10.31 24.52
CA ILE A 5 -14.77 -11.01 25.08
C ILE A 5 -15.14 -12.39 25.65
N ASN A 6 -16.32 -12.55 26.19
CA ASN A 6 -16.77 -13.82 26.76
C ASN A 6 -17.11 -14.89 25.74
N LEU A 7 -17.49 -14.55 24.51
CA LEU A 7 -17.78 -15.54 23.45
C LEU A 7 -16.50 -16.06 22.81
N LEU A 8 -15.48 -15.19 22.65
CA LEU A 8 -14.16 -15.55 22.11
C LEU A 8 -13.38 -16.45 23.07
N ALA A 9 -13.41 -16.15 24.37
CA ALA A 9 -12.76 -16.97 25.39
C ALA A 9 -13.37 -18.40 25.49
N THR A 10 -14.67 -18.53 25.29
CA THR A 10 -15.34 -19.86 25.29
C THR A 10 -15.06 -20.65 24.02
N THR A 11 -14.86 -19.99 22.87
CA THR A 11 -14.50 -20.68 21.61
C THR A 11 -13.03 -21.12 21.61
N LEU A 12 -12.14 -20.32 22.18
CA LEU A 12 -10.70 -20.68 22.34
C LEU A 12 -10.51 -21.83 23.33
N LEU A 13 -11.24 -21.86 24.43
CA LEU A 13 -11.19 -22.96 25.40
C LEU A 13 -11.75 -24.27 24.82
N SER A 14 -12.76 -24.23 23.97
CA SER A 14 -13.28 -25.42 23.31
C SER A 14 -12.35 -25.92 22.21
N SER A 15 -11.60 -25.04 21.52
CA SER A 15 -10.59 -25.40 20.52
C SER A 15 -9.33 -26.00 21.18
N ALA A 16 -8.90 -25.45 22.33
CA ALA A 16 -7.79 -25.99 23.13
C ALA A 16 -8.11 -27.36 23.71
N ALA A 17 -9.36 -27.63 24.08
CA ALA A 17 -9.81 -28.94 24.54
C ALA A 17 -9.82 -30.00 23.43
N ALA A 18 -10.10 -29.62 22.17
CA ALA A 18 -9.99 -30.51 21.03
C ALA A 18 -8.53 -30.86 20.68
N LEU A 19 -7.60 -29.89 20.82
CA LEU A 19 -6.15 -30.12 20.68
C LEU A 19 -5.57 -30.99 21.83
N ALA A 20 -6.04 -30.82 23.07
CA ALA A 20 -5.62 -31.64 24.22
C ALA A 20 -6.06 -33.10 24.12
N ALA A 21 -7.15 -33.41 23.43
CA ALA A 21 -7.59 -34.78 23.17
C ALA A 21 -6.70 -35.54 22.18
N LEU A 22 -5.89 -34.85 21.38
CA LEU A 22 -4.88 -35.43 20.48
C LEU A 22 -3.55 -35.74 21.17
N ALA A 23 -3.32 -35.25 22.40
CA ALA A 23 -2.05 -35.28 23.12
C ALA A 23 -1.94 -36.41 24.22
N ALA A 24 -2.74 -37.48 24.15
CA ALA A 24 -2.60 -38.56 25.08
C ALA A 24 -1.26 -39.30 24.84
N PRO A 25 -0.33 -39.37 25.82
CA PRO A 25 0.97 -39.99 25.60
C PRO A 25 0.83 -41.50 25.47
N GLN A 26 1.18 -42.05 24.32
CA GLN A 26 1.57 -43.46 24.18
C GLN A 26 3.09 -43.55 24.35
N ALA A 27 3.55 -44.46 25.23
CA ALA A 27 4.96 -44.72 25.43
C ALA A 27 5.62 -45.15 24.10
N ALA A 28 6.50 -44.31 23.58
CA ALA A 28 7.27 -44.60 22.38
C ALA A 28 8.35 -45.64 22.70
N VAL A 29 8.28 -46.77 22.03
CA VAL A 29 9.42 -47.69 21.88
C VAL A 29 10.22 -47.13 20.71
N ALA A 30 11.44 -46.68 20.96
CA ALA A 30 12.33 -46.19 19.90
C ALA A 30 12.70 -47.38 18.99
N GLN A 31 12.20 -47.37 17.77
CA GLN A 31 12.76 -48.14 16.67
C GLN A 31 13.52 -47.12 15.79
N ASP A 32 14.81 -47.40 15.58
CA ASP A 32 15.63 -46.76 14.54
C ASP A 32 15.07 -47.14 13.17
N GLU A 33 14.09 -46.43 12.66
CA GLU A 33 13.75 -46.44 11.25
C GLU A 33 14.56 -45.34 10.53
N ALA A 34 15.26 -45.77 9.49
CA ALA A 34 15.94 -44.84 8.57
C ALA A 34 14.96 -43.76 8.13
N VAL A 35 15.15 -42.55 8.63
CA VAL A 35 14.45 -41.35 8.18
C VAL A 35 14.74 -41.25 6.67
N ALA A 36 13.74 -41.47 5.81
CA ALA A 36 13.84 -41.12 4.42
C ALA A 36 14.16 -39.62 4.38
N VAL A 37 15.37 -39.28 3.95
CA VAL A 37 15.77 -37.89 3.72
C VAL A 37 14.80 -37.37 2.66
N GLU A 38 13.86 -36.50 3.05
CA GLU A 38 13.03 -35.79 2.10
C GLU A 38 13.96 -35.06 1.14
N GLU A 39 13.82 -35.33 -0.14
CA GLU A 39 14.65 -34.79 -1.19
C GLU A 39 14.43 -33.27 -1.26
N LEU A 40 15.42 -32.49 -0.82
CA LEU A 40 15.31 -31.03 -0.65
C LEU A 40 15.30 -30.38 -2.04
N VAL A 41 14.12 -30.05 -2.58
CA VAL A 41 14.01 -29.22 -3.78
C VAL A 41 14.28 -27.78 -3.39
N VAL A 42 15.43 -27.26 -3.80
CA VAL A 42 15.84 -25.88 -3.57
C VAL A 42 15.18 -24.96 -4.58
N THR A 43 14.68 -23.79 -4.14
CA THR A 43 14.11 -22.77 -5.05
C THR A 43 15.12 -22.42 -6.17
N GLY A 44 14.63 -22.37 -7.43
CA GLY A 44 15.44 -22.09 -8.61
C GLY A 44 15.53 -23.24 -9.61
N SER A 45 14.89 -24.39 -9.32
CA SER A 45 14.61 -25.46 -10.28
C SER A 45 13.46 -26.35 -9.75
N ARG A 46 12.79 -27.06 -10.66
CA ARG A 46 11.82 -28.14 -10.33
C ARG A 46 12.45 -29.54 -10.57
N ILE A 47 13.73 -29.60 -10.94
CA ILE A 47 14.46 -30.86 -11.16
C ILE A 47 14.77 -31.49 -9.79
N ARG A 48 14.41 -32.75 -9.63
CA ARG A 48 14.77 -33.59 -8.47
C ARG A 48 16.09 -34.31 -8.73
N LEU A 49 17.21 -33.73 -8.29
CA LEU A 49 18.53 -34.39 -8.30
C LEU A 49 19.22 -34.14 -6.96
N GLN A 50 19.83 -35.19 -6.37
CA GLN A 50 20.43 -35.15 -5.04
C GLN A 50 21.56 -34.11 -4.88
N ASP A 51 22.31 -33.80 -5.93
CA ASP A 51 23.43 -32.85 -5.89
C ASP A 51 23.16 -31.59 -6.73
N PHE A 52 21.89 -31.29 -7.03
CA PHE A 52 21.57 -30.12 -7.82
C PHE A 52 21.82 -28.83 -7.04
N VAL A 53 22.67 -27.95 -7.54
CA VAL A 53 22.87 -26.59 -7.03
C VAL A 53 22.33 -25.61 -8.07
N SER A 54 21.54 -24.64 -7.66
CA SER A 54 21.09 -23.59 -8.57
C SER A 54 22.26 -22.72 -9.04
N PRO A 55 22.37 -22.40 -10.33
CA PRO A 55 23.37 -21.44 -10.82
C PRO A 55 23.11 -20.02 -10.28
N ASN A 56 21.87 -19.70 -9.94
CA ASN A 56 21.50 -18.44 -9.31
C ASN A 56 21.70 -18.50 -7.79
N PRO A 57 22.11 -17.40 -7.14
CA PRO A 57 22.24 -17.35 -5.69
C PRO A 57 20.88 -17.54 -5.00
N VAL A 58 20.82 -18.49 -4.07
CA VAL A 58 19.70 -18.69 -3.16
C VAL A 58 20.18 -18.45 -1.75
N SER A 59 19.48 -17.60 -1.02
CA SER A 59 19.71 -17.38 0.41
C SER A 59 18.54 -17.97 1.20
N THR A 60 18.85 -18.61 2.31
CA THR A 60 17.84 -19.27 3.14
C THR A 60 17.81 -18.65 4.53
N LEU A 61 16.61 -18.29 4.96
CA LEU A 61 16.29 -17.88 6.33
C LEU A 61 15.50 -19.02 6.99
N THR A 62 16.04 -19.60 8.05
CA THR A 62 15.40 -20.73 8.72
C THR A 62 14.28 -20.29 9.63
N GLY A 63 13.26 -21.16 9.86
CA GLY A 63 12.18 -20.91 10.80
C GLY A 63 12.69 -20.65 12.22
N GLU A 64 13.76 -21.34 12.66
CA GLU A 64 14.41 -21.10 13.95
C GLU A 64 14.97 -19.67 14.06
N ALA A 65 15.55 -19.12 12.98
CA ALA A 65 16.03 -17.74 12.98
C ALA A 65 14.86 -16.75 13.06
N ILE A 66 13.73 -17.04 12.38
CA ILE A 66 12.51 -16.26 12.47
C ILE A 66 11.95 -16.27 13.89
N GLU A 67 11.86 -17.44 14.51
CA GLU A 67 11.36 -17.59 15.88
C GLU A 67 12.24 -16.86 16.91
N ARG A 68 13.56 -16.95 16.75
CA ARG A 68 14.52 -16.28 17.66
C ARG A 68 14.53 -14.75 17.52
N SER A 69 14.17 -14.22 16.37
CA SER A 69 14.09 -12.75 16.17
C SER A 69 12.97 -12.10 16.96
N GLY A 70 11.96 -12.88 17.38
CA GLY A 70 10.82 -12.38 18.13
C GLY A 70 9.80 -11.63 17.28
N VAL A 71 9.94 -11.58 15.95
CA VAL A 71 8.96 -10.92 15.09
C VAL A 71 7.63 -11.68 15.09
N THR A 72 6.55 -10.92 15.00
CA THR A 72 5.19 -11.45 14.87
C THR A 72 4.74 -11.43 13.41
N ASN A 73 5.50 -10.73 12.54
CA ASN A 73 5.35 -10.71 11.11
C ASN A 73 6.70 -10.99 10.43
N VAL A 74 6.69 -11.84 9.41
CA VAL A 74 7.93 -12.24 8.73
C VAL A 74 8.57 -11.09 7.96
N THR A 75 7.79 -10.13 7.46
CA THR A 75 8.32 -8.98 6.69
C THR A 75 9.21 -8.10 7.55
N ASP A 76 8.88 -7.89 8.83
CA ASP A 76 9.68 -7.10 9.76
C ASP A 76 11.12 -7.66 9.92
N LEU A 77 11.29 -8.97 9.76
CA LEU A 77 12.61 -9.58 9.71
C LEU A 77 13.26 -9.50 8.33
N MET A 78 12.45 -9.68 7.28
CA MET A 78 12.97 -9.73 5.92
C MET A 78 13.47 -8.38 5.42
N GLU A 79 12.97 -7.27 5.94
CA GLU A 79 13.49 -5.93 5.65
C GLU A 79 14.92 -5.72 6.10
N ASN A 80 15.37 -6.45 7.12
CA ASN A 80 16.77 -6.46 7.54
C ASN A 80 17.67 -7.25 6.57
N TYR A 81 17.09 -7.95 5.59
CA TYR A 81 17.85 -8.64 4.56
C TYR A 81 18.22 -7.66 3.44
N PRO A 82 19.51 -7.45 3.11
CA PRO A 82 19.93 -6.37 2.21
C PRO A 82 19.24 -6.34 0.85
N ALA A 83 18.84 -7.49 0.32
CA ALA A 83 18.13 -7.56 -0.96
C ALA A 83 16.63 -7.18 -0.85
N LEU A 84 16.06 -7.05 0.35
CA LEU A 84 14.65 -6.79 0.61
C LEU A 84 14.40 -5.49 1.40
N VAL A 85 15.43 -4.68 1.63
CA VAL A 85 15.37 -3.44 2.41
C VAL A 85 14.36 -2.41 1.87
N GLY A 86 13.92 -2.51 0.64
CA GLY A 86 12.89 -1.66 0.05
C GLY A 86 11.47 -2.26 0.12
N SER A 87 11.27 -3.33 0.90
CA SER A 87 9.93 -3.90 1.13
C SER A 87 9.03 -2.90 1.84
N THR A 88 7.73 -3.10 1.70
CA THR A 88 6.71 -2.26 2.36
C THR A 88 6.17 -3.04 3.54
N ASP A 89 6.36 -2.50 4.72
CA ASP A 89 5.76 -3.01 5.95
C ASP A 89 4.47 -2.28 6.30
N THR A 90 3.88 -2.60 7.45
CA THR A 90 2.68 -1.91 7.96
C THR A 90 2.93 -0.43 8.31
N GLN A 91 4.17 0.03 8.42
CA GLN A 91 4.52 1.42 8.71
C GLN A 91 4.46 2.31 7.46
N ALA A 92 4.64 1.71 6.29
CA ALA A 92 4.67 2.47 5.06
C ALA A 92 3.25 2.94 4.69
N LEU A 93 3.14 4.24 4.40
CA LEU A 93 2.02 4.83 3.68
C LEU A 93 0.73 5.04 4.50
N SER A 94 0.84 5.79 5.57
CA SER A 94 -0.31 6.42 6.24
C SER A 94 -0.81 7.71 5.55
N ASN A 95 -0.47 7.90 4.28
CA ASN A 95 -0.88 9.07 3.51
C ASN A 95 -2.34 8.93 3.03
N ALA A 96 -3.12 10.00 3.13
CA ALA A 96 -4.52 10.06 2.68
C ALA A 96 -4.72 9.70 1.20
N ALA A 97 -3.70 9.88 0.36
CA ALA A 97 -3.76 9.59 -1.07
C ALA A 97 -3.60 8.11 -1.42
N ASP A 98 -3.05 7.27 -0.53
CA ASP A 98 -2.83 5.85 -0.80
C ASP A 98 -3.83 4.96 -0.05
N ARG A 99 -5.01 4.79 -0.64
CA ARG A 99 -6.14 4.07 -0.05
C ARG A 99 -5.95 2.55 -0.01
N GLY A 100 -5.13 1.99 -0.89
CA GLY A 100 -5.09 0.54 -1.13
C GLY A 100 -3.92 -0.21 -0.50
N SER A 101 -2.92 0.46 0.08
CA SER A 101 -1.68 -0.19 0.54
C SER A 101 -1.46 -0.16 2.05
N VAL A 102 -2.21 0.62 2.82
CA VAL A 102 -2.03 0.68 4.27
C VAL A 102 -2.32 -0.66 4.93
N GLY A 103 -1.41 -1.08 5.81
CA GLY A 103 -1.49 -2.37 6.51
C GLY A 103 -1.05 -3.57 5.69
N LEU A 104 -0.68 -3.41 4.41
CA LEU A 104 -0.08 -4.47 3.60
C LEU A 104 1.40 -4.66 3.93
N ASN A 105 1.86 -5.90 3.85
CA ASN A 105 3.26 -6.28 3.90
C ASN A 105 3.68 -6.85 2.55
N LEU A 106 4.39 -6.06 1.77
CA LEU A 106 4.73 -6.36 0.39
C LEU A 106 6.25 -6.45 0.20
N LEU A 107 6.74 -7.58 -0.27
CA LEU A 107 8.16 -7.78 -0.51
C LEU A 107 8.63 -7.10 -1.80
N ASN A 108 9.78 -6.42 -1.71
CA ASN A 108 10.36 -5.66 -2.80
C ASN A 108 11.85 -5.99 -2.97
N LEU A 109 12.11 -6.98 -3.77
CA LEU A 109 13.48 -7.47 -3.98
C LEU A 109 14.31 -6.49 -4.80
N ARG A 110 15.44 -6.05 -4.22
CA ARG A 110 16.37 -5.07 -4.81
C ARG A 110 15.75 -3.71 -5.13
N ASN A 111 14.67 -3.36 -4.44
CA ASN A 111 13.93 -2.10 -4.65
C ASN A 111 13.46 -1.87 -6.10
N LEU A 112 13.18 -2.96 -6.84
CA LEU A 112 12.69 -2.90 -8.22
C LEU A 112 11.16 -2.81 -8.32
N GLY A 113 10.48 -2.81 -7.17
CA GLY A 113 9.03 -2.73 -7.04
C GLY A 113 8.39 -4.07 -6.64
N THR A 114 7.37 -4.00 -5.80
CA THR A 114 6.63 -5.16 -5.28
C THR A 114 5.98 -6.01 -6.36
N LYS A 115 5.59 -5.38 -7.48
CA LYS A 115 4.98 -6.04 -8.67
C LYS A 115 5.98 -6.87 -9.50
N ARG A 116 7.28 -6.80 -9.20
CA ARG A 116 8.36 -7.53 -9.89
C ARG A 116 9.00 -8.59 -9.01
N THR A 117 8.51 -8.75 -7.78
CA THR A 117 8.96 -9.76 -6.81
C THR A 117 7.90 -10.86 -6.73
N LEU A 118 8.24 -12.05 -7.20
CA LEU A 118 7.32 -13.18 -7.14
C LEU A 118 7.35 -13.83 -5.76
N VAL A 119 6.21 -13.87 -5.09
CA VAL A 119 6.06 -14.56 -3.80
C VAL A 119 5.36 -15.89 -4.01
N LEU A 120 5.95 -16.95 -3.48
CA LEU A 120 5.44 -18.32 -3.54
C LEU A 120 5.27 -18.90 -2.14
N VAL A 121 4.36 -19.87 -2.02
CA VAL A 121 4.24 -20.75 -0.85
C VAL A 121 4.34 -22.20 -1.35
N ASP A 122 5.38 -22.90 -0.89
CA ASP A 122 5.72 -24.26 -1.34
C ASP A 122 5.89 -24.37 -2.86
N GLY A 123 6.51 -23.37 -3.48
CA GLY A 123 6.74 -23.31 -4.92
C GLY A 123 5.50 -23.00 -5.76
N ARG A 124 4.34 -22.66 -5.13
CA ARG A 124 3.07 -22.34 -5.78
C ARG A 124 2.71 -20.88 -5.57
N ARG A 125 2.08 -20.26 -6.58
CA ARG A 125 1.62 -18.89 -6.51
C ARG A 125 0.61 -18.66 -5.37
N HIS A 126 0.63 -17.45 -4.84
CA HIS A 126 -0.33 -16.97 -3.86
C HIS A 126 -1.16 -15.84 -4.47
N VAL A 127 -2.43 -15.75 -4.08
CA VAL A 127 -3.31 -14.66 -4.50
C VAL A 127 -2.75 -13.32 -4.01
N ALA A 128 -2.91 -12.27 -4.82
CA ALA A 128 -2.47 -10.93 -4.47
C ALA A 128 -3.25 -10.34 -3.27
N GLY A 129 -2.61 -9.43 -2.56
CA GLY A 129 -3.19 -8.71 -1.41
C GLY A 129 -3.77 -7.35 -1.76
N GLN A 130 -3.41 -6.80 -2.94
CA GLN A 130 -3.83 -5.47 -3.40
C GLN A 130 -4.59 -5.59 -4.73
N ALA A 131 -5.74 -4.90 -4.83
CA ALA A 131 -6.56 -4.89 -6.05
C ALA A 131 -5.76 -4.43 -7.27
N GLY A 132 -6.04 -5.07 -8.41
CA GLY A 132 -5.40 -4.75 -9.69
C GLY A 132 -3.90 -5.04 -9.79
N SER A 133 -3.26 -5.55 -8.72
CA SER A 133 -1.82 -5.81 -8.60
C SER A 133 -1.51 -7.31 -8.53
N ALA A 134 -0.24 -7.68 -8.77
CA ALA A 134 0.27 -9.04 -8.54
C ALA A 134 0.98 -9.19 -7.18
N ALA A 135 1.09 -8.11 -6.39
CA ALA A 135 1.82 -8.10 -5.14
C ALA A 135 1.08 -8.90 -4.04
N VAL A 136 1.79 -9.81 -3.39
CA VAL A 136 1.24 -10.69 -2.35
C VAL A 136 1.42 -10.06 -0.97
N ASP A 137 0.35 -10.02 -0.18
CA ASP A 137 0.40 -9.62 1.21
C ASP A 137 0.91 -10.78 2.08
N THR A 138 2.09 -10.60 2.67
CA THR A 138 2.72 -11.62 3.54
C THR A 138 2.03 -11.76 4.90
N ASN A 139 1.15 -10.81 5.29
CA ASN A 139 0.27 -10.98 6.45
C ASN A 139 -0.58 -12.26 6.37
N ALA A 140 -0.89 -12.70 5.15
CA ALA A 140 -1.64 -13.92 4.92
C ALA A 140 -0.82 -15.21 5.14
N ILE A 141 0.49 -15.13 5.46
CA ILE A 141 1.37 -16.30 5.65
C ILE A 141 1.70 -16.43 7.15
N PRO A 142 1.15 -17.44 7.86
CA PRO A 142 1.35 -17.58 9.30
C PRO A 142 2.81 -17.91 9.63
N VAL A 143 3.40 -17.16 10.57
CA VAL A 143 4.80 -17.30 10.97
C VAL A 143 5.08 -18.67 11.57
N ALA A 144 4.14 -19.20 12.39
CA ALA A 144 4.26 -20.50 13.02
C ALA A 144 4.37 -21.69 12.05
N LEU A 145 3.86 -21.51 10.83
CA LEU A 145 3.87 -22.55 9.78
C LEU A 145 5.16 -22.55 8.95
N ILE A 146 5.98 -21.51 9.02
CA ILE A 146 7.18 -21.38 8.18
C ILE A 146 8.29 -22.29 8.70
N ASP A 147 8.77 -23.19 7.84
CA ASP A 147 9.98 -23.98 8.05
C ASP A 147 11.23 -23.17 7.65
N ARG A 148 11.17 -22.53 6.50
CA ARG A 148 12.22 -21.63 6.01
C ARG A 148 11.69 -20.71 4.89
N VAL A 149 12.41 -19.62 4.64
CA VAL A 149 12.19 -18.74 3.50
C VAL A 149 13.41 -18.80 2.58
N GLU A 150 13.19 -19.07 1.31
CA GLU A 150 14.22 -19.11 0.30
C GLU A 150 14.09 -17.89 -0.61
N VAL A 151 15.17 -17.11 -0.74
CA VAL A 151 15.25 -15.91 -1.56
C VAL A 151 16.16 -16.17 -2.74
N LEU A 152 15.58 -16.29 -3.93
CA LEU A 152 16.28 -16.42 -5.19
C LEU A 152 16.37 -15.04 -5.87
N THR A 153 17.58 -14.56 -6.07
CA THR A 153 17.83 -13.28 -6.75
C THR A 153 18.15 -13.46 -8.23
N GLY A 154 17.55 -12.62 -9.08
CA GLY A 154 17.71 -12.66 -10.53
C GLY A 154 16.49 -13.23 -11.25
N GLY A 155 16.47 -13.15 -12.58
CA GLY A 155 15.32 -13.55 -13.38
C GLY A 155 14.95 -15.02 -13.23
N ALA A 156 13.75 -15.29 -12.73
CA ALA A 156 13.23 -16.63 -12.46
C ALA A 156 11.99 -16.98 -13.29
N SER A 157 11.61 -16.14 -14.23
CA SER A 157 10.37 -16.30 -15.01
C SER A 157 10.35 -17.58 -15.85
N ALA A 158 11.49 -18.12 -16.27
CA ALA A 158 11.56 -19.38 -17.01
C ALA A 158 11.07 -20.58 -16.18
N ILE A 159 11.23 -20.52 -14.85
CA ILE A 159 10.90 -21.61 -13.93
C ILE A 159 9.48 -21.44 -13.35
N TYR A 160 9.17 -20.21 -12.88
CA TYR A 160 7.96 -19.93 -12.11
C TYR A 160 6.92 -19.06 -12.83
N GLY A 161 7.17 -18.69 -14.11
CA GLY A 161 6.32 -17.79 -14.89
C GLY A 161 6.60 -16.32 -14.66
N ALA A 162 5.80 -15.45 -15.27
CA ALA A 162 5.96 -13.99 -15.17
C ALA A 162 6.00 -13.48 -13.73
N ASP A 163 6.40 -12.21 -13.58
CA ASP A 163 6.51 -11.45 -12.34
C ASP A 163 7.77 -11.73 -11.51
N GLY A 164 8.47 -12.85 -11.76
CA GLY A 164 9.79 -13.14 -11.17
C GLY A 164 10.95 -12.38 -11.86
N VAL A 165 10.83 -11.07 -12.04
CA VAL A 165 11.83 -10.24 -12.73
C VAL A 165 13.02 -9.92 -11.82
N SER A 166 12.76 -9.43 -10.62
CA SER A 166 13.78 -9.17 -9.59
C SER A 166 14.23 -10.45 -8.88
N GLY A 167 13.36 -11.46 -8.84
CA GLY A 167 13.58 -12.77 -8.24
C GLY A 167 12.31 -13.35 -7.61
N VAL A 168 12.53 -14.33 -6.73
CA VAL A 168 11.48 -15.08 -6.05
C VAL A 168 11.74 -15.14 -4.56
N VAL A 169 10.70 -14.95 -3.77
CA VAL A 169 10.69 -15.27 -2.34
C VAL A 169 9.72 -16.43 -2.12
N ASN A 170 10.24 -17.58 -1.71
CA ASN A 170 9.47 -18.80 -1.53
C ASN A 170 9.41 -19.19 -0.06
N PHE A 171 8.20 -19.19 0.50
CA PHE A 171 7.92 -19.63 1.85
C PHE A 171 7.68 -21.13 1.84
N ILE A 172 8.56 -21.88 2.48
CA ILE A 172 8.44 -23.33 2.65
C ILE A 172 7.77 -23.58 3.98
N THR A 173 6.69 -24.36 3.96
CA THR A 173 5.87 -24.63 5.16
C THR A 173 6.27 -25.92 5.84
N LYS A 174 6.02 -26.01 7.16
CA LYS A 174 6.17 -27.23 7.96
C LYS A 174 5.14 -28.25 7.53
N ARG A 175 5.52 -29.14 6.60
CA ARG A 175 4.67 -30.26 6.15
C ARG A 175 4.92 -31.49 7.00
N ASN A 176 3.93 -32.37 7.08
CA ASN A 176 4.01 -33.63 7.85
C ASN A 176 4.42 -33.42 9.32
N PHE A 177 3.97 -32.32 9.90
CA PHE A 177 4.28 -32.01 11.29
C PHE A 177 3.69 -33.08 12.21
N ASP A 178 4.48 -33.58 13.17
CA ASP A 178 4.05 -34.53 14.19
C ASP A 178 4.46 -33.98 15.57
N GLY A 179 3.48 -33.57 16.33
CA GLY A 179 3.71 -32.92 17.63
C GLY A 179 2.78 -31.76 17.90
N LEU A 180 3.11 -30.98 18.91
CA LEU A 180 2.42 -29.75 19.28
C LEU A 180 3.48 -28.68 19.58
N ASP A 181 3.38 -27.56 18.87
CA ASP A 181 4.17 -26.36 19.06
C ASP A 181 3.23 -25.21 19.47
N VAL A 182 3.48 -24.60 20.61
CA VAL A 182 2.70 -23.48 21.14
C VAL A 182 3.64 -22.34 21.50
N ARG A 183 3.41 -21.17 20.92
CA ARG A 183 4.17 -19.96 21.21
C ARG A 183 3.24 -18.89 21.73
N ALA A 184 3.67 -18.15 22.76
CA ALA A 184 3.03 -16.93 23.22
C ALA A 184 4.10 -15.88 23.47
N GLN A 185 3.82 -14.65 23.04
CA GLN A 185 4.74 -13.53 23.14
C GLN A 185 3.95 -12.26 23.48
N TYR A 186 4.55 -11.43 24.31
CA TYR A 186 4.08 -10.08 24.58
C TYR A 186 5.26 -9.11 24.54
N GLY A 187 5.13 -8.04 23.79
CA GLY A 187 6.11 -6.96 23.64
C GLY A 187 5.53 -5.64 24.12
N TRP A 188 6.37 -4.81 24.73
CA TRP A 188 6.00 -3.45 25.13
C TRP A 188 7.20 -2.51 25.02
N SER A 189 6.92 -1.22 24.94
CA SER A 189 7.92 -0.17 24.98
C SER A 189 7.90 0.54 26.34
N ASP A 190 9.06 0.86 26.91
CA ASP A 190 9.17 1.64 28.13
C ASP A 190 8.60 3.07 27.98
N LEU A 191 8.49 3.56 26.77
CA LEU A 191 7.91 4.86 26.43
C LEU A 191 6.39 4.81 26.14
N GLY A 192 5.78 3.59 26.20
CA GLY A 192 4.39 3.37 25.83
C GLY A 192 4.16 3.33 24.32
N GLY A 193 2.98 2.85 23.89
CA GLY A 193 2.55 2.73 22.50
C GLY A 193 3.21 1.59 21.74
N GLY A 194 2.47 0.99 20.81
CA GLY A 194 2.94 -0.11 19.97
C GLY A 194 3.08 -1.44 20.71
N GLU A 195 2.29 -1.67 21.76
CA GLU A 195 2.24 -2.96 22.46
C GLU A 195 1.86 -4.07 21.50
N GLU A 196 2.53 -5.22 21.65
CA GLU A 196 2.38 -6.35 20.74
C GLU A 196 2.05 -7.63 21.49
N SER A 197 1.04 -8.36 21.03
CA SER A 197 0.71 -9.67 21.55
C SER A 197 0.61 -10.69 20.42
N PHE A 198 1.18 -11.87 20.66
CA PHE A 198 1.16 -12.96 19.68
C PHE A 198 0.91 -14.28 20.41
N ILE A 199 0.04 -15.10 19.82
CA ILE A 199 -0.16 -16.49 20.24
C ILE A 199 -0.34 -17.37 19.01
N SER A 200 0.38 -18.49 18.98
CA SER A 200 0.19 -19.50 17.93
C SER A 200 0.17 -20.90 18.52
N ALA A 201 -0.53 -21.79 17.84
CA ALA A 201 -0.54 -23.21 18.12
C ALA A 201 -0.51 -23.98 16.80
N LEU A 202 0.48 -24.84 16.61
CA LEU A 202 0.62 -25.77 15.49
C LEU A 202 0.60 -27.19 16.05
N GLY A 203 -0.40 -27.96 15.67
CA GLY A 203 -0.53 -29.36 16.06
C GLY A 203 -0.60 -30.25 14.84
N GLY A 204 0.08 -31.38 14.90
CA GLY A 204 0.03 -32.35 13.81
C GLY A 204 0.18 -33.79 14.31
N ARG A 205 -0.30 -34.72 13.52
CA ARG A 205 -0.20 -36.13 13.83
C ARG A 205 -0.18 -37.01 12.59
N ASN A 206 0.68 -38.03 12.66
CA ASN A 206 0.71 -39.11 11.70
C ASN A 206 -0.30 -40.21 12.10
N PHE A 207 -1.00 -40.75 11.09
CA PHE A 207 -1.99 -41.83 11.24
C PHE A 207 -1.68 -42.97 10.26
N MET A 208 -2.33 -44.12 10.42
CA MET A 208 -2.21 -45.23 9.51
C MET A 208 -0.77 -45.70 9.27
N GLU A 209 0.05 -45.78 10.33
CA GLU A 209 1.47 -46.18 10.23
C GLU A 209 2.31 -45.19 9.43
N GLY A 210 1.99 -43.87 9.47
CA GLY A 210 2.71 -42.82 8.75
C GLY A 210 2.14 -42.50 7.35
N ARG A 211 1.16 -43.26 6.85
CA ARG A 211 0.57 -43.05 5.55
C ARG A 211 -0.34 -41.81 5.44
N ALA A 212 -0.77 -41.27 6.54
CA ALA A 212 -1.56 -40.05 6.57
C ALA A 212 -1.00 -39.08 7.61
N ASN A 213 -1.00 -37.79 7.29
CA ASN A 213 -0.70 -36.71 8.22
C ASN A 213 -1.84 -35.69 8.19
N LEU A 214 -2.17 -35.14 9.34
CA LEU A 214 -3.04 -33.99 9.49
C LEU A 214 -2.33 -32.96 10.36
N THR A 215 -2.18 -31.74 9.84
CA THR A 215 -1.59 -30.58 10.53
C THR A 215 -2.63 -29.48 10.63
N VAL A 216 -2.81 -28.90 11.81
CA VAL A 216 -3.72 -27.78 12.08
C VAL A 216 -2.93 -26.66 12.77
N GLY A 217 -3.08 -25.43 12.29
CA GLY A 217 -2.45 -24.25 12.85
C GLY A 217 -3.46 -23.13 13.13
N LEU A 218 -3.26 -22.44 14.23
CA LEU A 218 -3.98 -21.21 14.58
C LEU A 218 -2.97 -20.17 15.03
N GLU A 219 -3.13 -18.95 14.57
CA GLU A 219 -2.27 -17.81 14.91
C GLU A 219 -3.13 -16.57 15.14
N TYR A 220 -2.84 -15.85 16.20
CA TYR A 220 -3.37 -14.53 16.50
C TYR A 220 -2.24 -13.58 16.79
N SER A 221 -2.28 -12.40 16.23
CA SER A 221 -1.40 -11.28 16.59
C SER A 221 -2.21 -9.99 16.68
N ASN A 222 -1.83 -9.14 17.63
CA ASN A 222 -2.31 -7.78 17.75
C ASN A 222 -1.13 -6.88 18.04
N ARG A 223 -1.03 -5.78 17.29
CA ARG A 223 -0.12 -4.68 17.54
C ARG A 223 -0.94 -3.40 17.64
N ASP A 224 -0.80 -2.70 18.76
CA ASP A 224 -1.43 -1.42 18.97
C ASP A 224 -0.71 -0.34 18.15
N ALA A 225 -1.43 0.70 17.76
CA ALA A 225 -0.83 1.81 17.03
C ALA A 225 0.24 2.52 17.88
N LEU A 226 1.28 3.03 17.21
CA LEU A 226 2.27 3.90 17.81
C LEU A 226 1.98 5.34 17.38
N ASP A 227 1.47 6.13 18.32
CA ASP A 227 1.17 7.55 18.05
C ASP A 227 2.47 8.40 18.06
N PRO A 228 2.60 9.41 17.19
CA PRO A 228 3.71 10.36 17.22
C PRO A 228 3.93 11.02 18.60
N GLN A 229 2.89 11.19 19.39
CA GLN A 229 2.97 11.77 20.72
C GLN A 229 3.68 10.88 21.75
N ASP A 230 3.83 9.58 21.47
CA ASP A 230 4.53 8.62 22.33
C ASP A 230 6.06 8.73 22.21
N ARG A 231 6.59 9.50 21.27
CA ARG A 231 8.03 9.65 21.01
C ARG A 231 8.44 11.11 21.01
N ASP A 232 9.50 11.43 21.77
CA ASP A 232 9.98 12.82 21.90
C ASP A 232 10.43 13.42 20.56
N PHE A 233 10.99 12.61 19.66
CA PHE A 233 11.47 13.11 18.35
C PHE A 233 10.34 13.45 17.37
N SER A 234 9.13 12.94 17.59
CA SER A 234 7.97 13.13 16.72
C SER A 234 6.83 13.91 17.38
N ARG A 235 6.91 14.13 18.71
CA ARG A 235 5.88 14.85 19.47
C ARG A 235 5.71 16.27 18.93
N ALA A 236 4.45 16.73 18.86
CA ALA A 236 4.13 18.08 18.44
C ALA A 236 4.91 19.14 19.22
N GLY A 237 5.50 20.09 18.50
CA GLY A 237 6.38 21.13 19.03
C GLY A 237 7.81 20.68 19.38
N GLN A 238 8.14 19.41 19.28
CA GLN A 238 9.49 18.86 19.49
C GLN A 238 10.14 18.39 18.18
N ARG A 239 9.35 18.06 17.19
CA ARG A 239 9.80 17.55 15.90
C ARG A 239 10.68 18.55 15.18
N GLU A 240 11.82 18.09 14.70
CA GLU A 240 12.64 18.79 13.73
C GLU A 240 12.24 18.38 12.32
N THR A 241 11.92 19.35 11.49
CA THR A 241 11.54 19.15 10.08
C THR A 241 12.66 19.69 9.20
N LEU A 242 12.99 18.96 8.14
CA LEU A 242 13.93 19.43 7.13
C LEU A 242 13.22 20.47 6.26
N VAL A 243 13.75 21.69 6.24
CA VAL A 243 13.22 22.83 5.49
C VAL A 243 14.32 23.45 4.63
N ASN A 244 13.95 24.23 3.62
CA ASN A 244 14.95 25.03 2.91
C ASN A 244 15.53 26.08 3.84
N ASN A 245 16.79 26.43 3.60
CA ASN A 245 17.49 27.41 4.41
C ASN A 245 16.82 28.79 4.27
N PRO A 246 16.34 29.38 5.36
CA PRO A 246 15.66 30.68 5.30
C PRO A 246 16.51 31.80 4.72
N ALA A 247 17.84 31.69 4.79
CA ALA A 247 18.76 32.68 4.22
C ALA A 247 18.81 32.69 2.69
N ASP A 248 18.18 31.68 2.04
CA ASP A 248 18.05 31.64 0.57
C ASP A 248 16.90 32.52 0.07
N TYR A 249 16.10 33.08 0.98
CA TYR A 249 14.94 33.93 0.72
C TYR A 249 15.12 35.32 1.36
N PRO A 250 16.10 36.14 0.90
CA PRO A 250 16.43 37.40 1.54
C PRO A 250 15.35 38.49 1.39
N ASP A 251 14.50 38.37 0.36
CA ASP A 251 13.42 39.34 0.13
C ASP A 251 12.24 39.10 1.10
N GLU A 252 11.92 37.84 1.39
CA GLU A 252 10.89 37.42 2.34
C GLU A 252 11.40 37.47 3.79
N ASN A 253 12.70 37.27 4.00
CA ASN A 253 13.35 37.22 5.32
C ASN A 253 14.40 38.34 5.50
N PRO A 254 14.01 39.59 5.45
CA PRO A 254 15.00 40.66 5.58
C PRO A 254 15.74 40.61 6.94
N GLY A 255 17.06 40.42 6.89
CA GLY A 255 17.92 40.37 8.08
C GLY A 255 18.19 38.97 8.62
N VAL A 256 17.74 37.93 7.97
CA VAL A 256 18.17 36.53 8.21
C VAL A 256 19.55 36.35 7.55
N ASP A 257 20.55 35.93 8.35
CA ASP A 257 21.92 35.72 7.87
C ASP A 257 22.21 34.21 7.76
N ARG A 258 22.85 33.82 6.67
CA ARG A 258 23.31 32.43 6.46
C ARG A 258 24.26 31.95 7.57
N ALA A 259 24.96 32.86 8.22
CA ALA A 259 25.81 32.53 9.35
C ALA A 259 25.03 31.92 10.54
N ASP A 260 23.75 32.23 10.68
CA ASP A 260 22.88 31.70 11.73
C ASP A 260 22.29 30.32 11.36
N TRP A 261 22.24 29.98 10.06
CA TRP A 261 21.57 28.78 9.54
C TRP A 261 22.54 27.77 8.89
N GLY A 262 23.80 28.12 8.71
CA GLY A 262 24.82 27.28 8.06
C GLY A 262 24.84 27.38 6.54
N ASP A 263 25.80 26.67 5.92
CA ASP A 263 26.09 26.77 4.49
C ASP A 263 25.27 25.78 3.61
N THR A 264 24.41 24.95 4.20
CA THR A 264 23.59 23.96 3.48
C THR A 264 22.28 24.58 3.01
N ASP A 265 21.77 24.11 1.84
CA ASP A 265 20.49 24.57 1.28
C ASP A 265 19.29 24.01 2.07
N LEU A 266 19.48 22.91 2.81
CA LEU A 266 18.50 22.32 3.70
C LEU A 266 18.99 22.34 5.13
N VAL A 267 18.10 22.69 6.08
CA VAL A 267 18.38 22.77 7.50
C VAL A 267 17.28 22.08 8.32
N PHE A 268 17.64 21.54 9.48
CA PHE A 268 16.65 21.07 10.45
C PHE A 268 16.17 22.23 11.33
N ALA A 269 14.86 22.40 11.39
CA ALA A 269 14.24 23.43 12.21
C ALA A 269 12.98 22.91 12.90
N ARG A 270 12.63 23.56 14.00
CA ARG A 270 11.40 23.29 14.77
C ARG A 270 10.34 24.33 14.45
N ASP A 271 9.10 24.05 14.83
CA ASP A 271 7.95 24.94 14.66
C ASP A 271 7.71 25.32 13.20
N GLY A 272 7.89 24.31 12.29
CA GLY A 272 7.47 24.44 10.89
C GLY A 272 5.95 24.58 10.79
N ARG A 273 5.46 25.55 10.00
CA ARG A 273 4.05 25.89 9.84
C ARG A 273 3.71 26.16 8.39
N TYR A 274 2.44 26.03 8.03
CA TYR A 274 1.92 26.52 6.76
C TYR A 274 1.86 28.04 6.74
N ILE A 275 2.05 28.63 5.53
CA ILE A 275 2.04 30.11 5.38
C ILE A 275 0.63 30.68 5.19
N ASP A 276 -0.32 29.85 4.77
CA ASP A 276 -1.60 30.28 4.19
C ASP A 276 -2.83 29.70 4.90
N THR A 277 -2.66 28.68 5.75
CA THR A 277 -3.74 28.08 6.53
C THR A 277 -3.50 28.16 8.03
N ALA A 278 -4.58 28.10 8.81
CA ALA A 278 -4.53 28.02 10.28
C ALA A 278 -5.62 27.11 10.82
N LEU A 279 -5.42 26.60 12.04
CA LEU A 279 -6.40 25.76 12.76
C LEU A 279 -7.76 26.45 12.93
N GLY A 280 -7.73 27.75 13.19
CA GLY A 280 -8.93 28.59 13.31
C GLY A 280 -9.24 29.41 12.07
N GLY A 281 -8.58 29.14 10.96
CA GLY A 281 -8.66 29.87 9.70
C GLY A 281 -7.64 31.00 9.57
N GLY A 282 -7.01 31.08 8.39
CA GLY A 282 -6.32 32.25 7.87
C GLY A 282 -7.31 33.02 6.98
N VAL A 283 -7.51 34.31 7.23
CA VAL A 283 -8.57 35.10 6.57
C VAL A 283 -7.97 36.17 5.66
N TYR A 284 -8.41 36.16 4.43
CA TYR A 284 -8.06 37.11 3.39
C TYR A 284 -9.19 38.12 3.21
N THR A 285 -8.87 39.39 3.35
CA THR A 285 -9.82 40.49 3.23
C THR A 285 -9.57 41.39 2.04
N ARG A 286 -8.55 41.07 1.22
CA ARG A 286 -8.11 41.87 0.08
C ARG A 286 -8.03 41.04 -1.20
N ALA A 287 -8.23 41.71 -2.34
CA ALA A 287 -8.24 41.06 -3.64
C ALA A 287 -6.85 40.71 -4.21
N ASP A 288 -5.78 41.15 -3.55
CA ASP A 288 -4.39 40.85 -3.87
C ASP A 288 -3.87 39.57 -3.23
N PHE A 289 -4.78 38.66 -2.93
CA PHE A 289 -4.49 37.34 -2.44
C PHE A 289 -3.53 36.57 -3.36
N ASP A 290 -2.37 36.23 -2.84
CA ASP A 290 -1.44 35.30 -3.46
C ASP A 290 -1.18 34.12 -2.52
N PRO A 291 -1.71 32.92 -2.84
CA PRO A 291 -1.53 31.75 -1.98
C PRO A 291 -0.09 31.22 -1.91
N ASN A 292 0.83 31.76 -2.71
CA ASN A 292 2.22 31.30 -2.76
C ASN A 292 3.21 32.21 -2.06
N THR A 293 2.75 33.32 -1.55
CA THR A 293 3.60 34.25 -0.82
C THR A 293 3.02 34.51 0.57
N LEU A 294 3.85 34.91 1.52
CA LEU A 294 3.43 35.36 2.85
C LEU A 294 2.51 36.60 2.79
N SER A 295 2.32 37.17 1.60
CA SER A 295 1.47 38.34 1.37
C SER A 295 0.02 37.89 1.08
N GLY A 296 -0.93 38.38 1.85
CA GLY A 296 -2.34 38.21 1.54
C GLY A 296 -3.21 37.77 2.74
N VAL A 297 -2.73 36.93 3.64
CA VAL A 297 -3.47 36.61 4.87
C VAL A 297 -3.48 37.83 5.78
N SER A 298 -4.67 38.37 6.02
CA SER A 298 -4.80 39.60 6.80
C SER A 298 -5.05 39.33 8.29
N PHE A 299 -5.81 38.29 8.60
CA PHE A 299 -6.24 37.96 9.95
C PHE A 299 -6.21 36.47 10.23
N GLN A 300 -6.00 36.13 11.50
CA GLN A 300 -6.41 34.84 12.05
C GLN A 300 -7.95 34.79 12.15
N GLY A 301 -8.54 33.62 12.12
CA GLY A 301 -10.00 33.46 12.20
C GLY A 301 -10.69 34.12 13.39
N ASN A 302 -9.99 34.25 14.53
CA ASN A 302 -10.48 34.94 15.72
C ASN A 302 -10.49 36.48 15.61
N GLY A 303 -10.05 37.03 14.47
CA GLY A 303 -9.97 38.47 14.21
C GLY A 303 -8.68 39.16 14.70
N ALA A 304 -7.72 38.42 15.20
CA ALA A 304 -6.39 38.91 15.46
C ALA A 304 -5.61 39.10 14.13
N PRO A 305 -4.71 40.12 14.06
CA PRO A 305 -3.85 40.26 12.88
C PRO A 305 -3.03 38.98 12.63
N TRP A 306 -2.86 38.63 11.35
CA TRP A 306 -1.93 37.57 10.97
C TRP A 306 -0.49 37.92 11.33
N GLN A 307 0.29 36.91 11.69
CA GLN A 307 1.72 37.07 11.98
C GLN A 307 2.48 36.09 11.05
N ASP A 308 3.32 36.67 10.22
CA ASP A 308 4.24 35.91 9.40
C ASP A 308 5.35 35.32 10.25
N GLY A 309 5.77 34.10 9.91
CA GLY A 309 6.99 33.49 10.43
C GLY A 309 8.20 33.79 9.55
N ILE A 310 9.27 33.02 9.76
CA ILE A 310 10.45 33.03 8.89
C ILE A 310 10.17 32.09 7.70
N TYR A 311 10.12 32.61 6.50
CA TYR A 311 9.81 31.83 5.28
C TYR A 311 10.90 30.80 4.96
N THR A 312 10.49 29.59 4.62
CA THR A 312 11.39 28.46 4.29
C THR A 312 11.16 27.88 2.89
N GLY A 313 10.51 28.65 2.04
CA GLY A 313 10.18 28.23 0.67
C GLY A 313 8.90 27.41 0.57
N GLY A 314 8.29 27.42 -0.62
CA GLY A 314 7.03 26.75 -0.88
C GLY A 314 5.90 27.25 0.03
N PHE A 315 5.22 26.32 0.70
CA PHE A 315 4.09 26.62 1.59
C PHE A 315 4.46 26.61 3.08
N SER A 316 5.73 26.79 3.44
CA SER A 316 6.19 26.64 4.82
C SER A 316 6.93 27.86 5.36
N MET A 317 6.77 28.08 6.67
CA MET A 317 7.48 29.08 7.47
C MET A 317 7.83 28.48 8.84
N LEU A 318 8.71 29.16 9.61
CA LEU A 318 9.01 28.82 10.99
C LEU A 318 8.34 29.84 11.91
N GLY A 319 7.55 29.35 12.86
CA GLY A 319 6.73 30.21 13.70
C GLY A 319 5.57 30.89 12.94
N GLY A 320 5.02 31.95 13.54
CA GLY A 320 3.88 32.67 12.96
C GLY A 320 2.52 32.10 13.32
N SER A 321 1.49 32.47 12.54
CA SER A 321 0.08 32.14 12.84
C SER A 321 -0.44 30.89 12.17
N GLY A 322 0.34 30.28 11.25
CA GLY A 322 -0.11 29.13 10.45
C GLY A 322 -0.24 27.84 11.24
N THR A 323 -0.87 26.85 10.63
CA THR A 323 -1.02 25.52 11.21
C THR A 323 0.34 24.82 11.35
N PRO A 324 0.69 24.31 12.55
CA PRO A 324 1.89 23.52 12.72
C PRO A 324 1.91 22.25 11.85
N LEU A 325 3.00 22.02 11.11
CA LEU A 325 3.17 20.88 10.23
C LEU A 325 3.19 19.54 10.98
N ASP A 326 3.62 19.56 12.24
CA ASP A 326 3.71 18.39 13.09
C ASP A 326 2.35 17.86 13.58
N LEU A 327 1.26 18.61 13.39
CA LEU A 327 -0.10 18.14 13.67
C LEU A 327 -0.66 17.22 12.58
N PHE A 328 -0.08 17.25 11.38
CA PHE A 328 -0.50 16.38 10.26
C PHE A 328 0.12 15.00 10.29
N GLN A 329 0.85 14.67 11.34
CA GLN A 329 1.41 13.34 11.48
C GLN A 329 0.30 12.30 11.71
N THR A 330 0.41 11.22 10.95
CA THR A 330 -0.34 9.98 11.18
C THR A 330 0.37 9.14 12.23
N GLU A 331 -0.16 7.99 12.59
CA GLU A 331 0.54 7.05 13.46
C GLU A 331 1.92 6.70 12.86
N LEU A 332 2.94 6.62 13.71
CA LEU A 332 4.28 6.13 13.32
C LEU A 332 4.20 4.67 12.87
N VAL A 333 3.32 3.90 13.52
CA VAL A 333 2.98 2.53 13.13
C VAL A 333 1.47 2.36 13.32
N PRO A 334 0.72 2.00 12.27
CA PRO A 334 -0.72 1.73 12.41
C PRO A 334 -0.97 0.45 13.23
N GLY A 335 -2.13 0.40 13.88
CA GLY A 335 -2.60 -0.79 14.56
C GLY A 335 -2.89 -1.93 13.58
N LEU A 336 -2.55 -3.17 13.98
CA LEU A 336 -2.81 -4.37 13.17
C LEU A 336 -3.31 -5.51 14.06
N GLU A 337 -4.52 -6.00 13.80
CA GLU A 337 -5.03 -7.25 14.38
C GLU A 337 -5.11 -8.32 13.30
N ARG A 338 -4.62 -9.52 13.56
CA ARG A 338 -4.57 -10.60 12.59
C ARG A 338 -4.96 -11.95 13.18
N TRP A 339 -5.79 -12.70 12.45
CA TRP A 339 -6.16 -14.08 12.72
C TRP A 339 -5.82 -14.96 11.52
N THR A 340 -5.14 -16.07 11.75
CA THR A 340 -4.87 -17.04 10.69
C THR A 340 -5.22 -18.44 11.16
N GLY A 341 -5.98 -19.15 10.34
CA GLY A 341 -6.27 -20.58 10.50
C GLY A 341 -5.69 -21.38 9.32
N TYR A 342 -5.10 -22.52 9.62
CA TYR A 342 -4.51 -23.44 8.66
C TYR A 342 -4.94 -24.89 8.94
N VAL A 343 -5.23 -25.61 7.89
CA VAL A 343 -5.42 -27.07 7.91
C VAL A 343 -4.74 -27.66 6.69
N GLY A 344 -3.78 -28.54 6.90
CA GLY A 344 -3.08 -29.24 5.85
C GLY A 344 -3.01 -30.75 6.12
N GLY A 345 -2.93 -31.53 5.05
CA GLY A 345 -2.81 -32.97 5.19
C GLY A 345 -2.23 -33.65 3.97
N MET A 346 -1.70 -34.83 4.20
CA MET A 346 -1.16 -35.72 3.20
C MET A 346 -1.74 -37.13 3.40
N PHE A 347 -1.96 -37.84 2.31
CA PHE A 347 -2.37 -39.23 2.33
C PHE A 347 -1.65 -40.02 1.24
N GLU A 348 -0.91 -41.07 1.65
CA GLU A 348 -0.32 -42.05 0.74
C GLU A 348 -1.40 -43.01 0.23
N ILE A 349 -1.73 -42.87 -1.05
CA ILE A 349 -2.67 -43.75 -1.76
C ILE A 349 -2.00 -45.12 -1.98
N THR A 350 -0.76 -45.06 -2.46
CA THR A 350 0.16 -46.21 -2.59
C THR A 350 1.56 -45.75 -2.14
N PRO A 351 2.53 -46.64 -1.94
CA PRO A 351 3.89 -46.24 -1.59
C PRO A 351 4.52 -45.21 -2.55
N ASP A 352 4.09 -45.25 -3.84
CA ASP A 352 4.63 -44.38 -4.89
C ASP A 352 3.75 -43.16 -5.20
N HIS A 353 2.54 -43.05 -4.63
CA HIS A 353 1.57 -42.00 -4.97
C HIS A 353 0.92 -41.42 -3.71
N ARG A 354 0.98 -40.10 -3.57
CA ARG A 354 0.36 -39.37 -2.48
C ARG A 354 -0.54 -38.24 -2.96
N MET A 355 -1.58 -37.97 -2.19
CA MET A 355 -2.43 -36.80 -2.28
C MET A 355 -2.07 -35.85 -1.18
N PHE A 356 -2.09 -34.55 -1.45
CA PHE A 356 -1.97 -33.51 -0.45
C PHE A 356 -3.05 -32.47 -0.62
N ALA A 357 -3.44 -31.82 0.47
CA ALA A 357 -4.33 -30.67 0.45
C ALA A 357 -3.97 -29.74 1.61
N ASP A 358 -4.05 -28.43 1.35
CA ASP A 358 -3.94 -27.42 2.38
C ASP A 358 -4.97 -26.31 2.18
N PHE A 359 -5.49 -25.78 3.30
CA PHE A 359 -6.43 -24.68 3.34
C PHE A 359 -5.97 -23.67 4.37
N LYS A 360 -6.04 -22.40 4.00
CA LYS A 360 -5.66 -21.29 4.84
C LYS A 360 -6.71 -20.20 4.74
N TYR A 361 -7.07 -19.64 5.90
CA TYR A 361 -7.87 -18.43 6.04
C TYR A 361 -7.13 -17.44 6.90
N ASN A 362 -7.07 -16.21 6.45
CA ASN A 362 -6.49 -15.08 7.19
C ASN A 362 -7.50 -13.93 7.19
N ASN A 363 -7.61 -13.25 8.34
CA ASN A 363 -8.29 -11.97 8.49
C ASN A 363 -7.33 -11.00 9.15
N ALA A 364 -7.04 -9.88 8.47
CA ALA A 364 -6.18 -8.81 8.95
C ALA A 364 -6.99 -7.50 9.00
N LYS A 365 -6.97 -6.83 10.14
CA LYS A 365 -7.62 -5.53 10.37
C LYS A 365 -6.57 -4.49 10.71
N THR A 366 -6.57 -3.40 9.96
CA THR A 366 -5.70 -2.24 10.18
C THR A 366 -6.57 -1.04 10.45
N SER A 367 -6.23 -0.28 11.49
CA SER A 367 -6.88 1.01 11.77
C SER A 367 -5.81 2.07 11.88
N PHE A 368 -6.02 3.20 11.21
CA PHE A 368 -5.11 4.32 11.29
C PHE A 368 -5.84 5.66 11.14
N LYS A 369 -5.22 6.70 11.69
CA LYS A 369 -5.65 8.08 11.60
C LYS A 369 -4.94 8.75 10.42
N SER A 370 -5.72 9.33 9.51
CA SER A 370 -5.22 10.16 8.42
C SER A 370 -5.24 11.65 8.83
N GLN A 371 -4.88 12.52 7.90
CA GLN A 371 -4.97 13.97 8.10
C GLN A 371 -6.42 14.45 8.25
N PRO A 372 -6.67 15.63 8.86
CA PRO A 372 -7.99 16.29 8.81
C PRO A 372 -8.30 16.73 7.37
N THR A 373 -9.56 17.05 7.11
CA THR A 373 -9.91 17.80 5.91
C THR A 373 -9.37 19.22 6.01
N PHE A 374 -9.09 19.84 4.87
CA PHE A 374 -8.61 21.22 4.78
C PHE A 374 -9.27 21.92 3.59
N ASP A 375 -9.26 23.23 3.62
CA ASP A 375 -9.82 24.05 2.55
C ASP A 375 -8.94 25.28 2.34
N TYR A 376 -8.71 25.63 1.08
CA TYR A 376 -7.98 26.82 0.68
C TYR A 376 -8.96 27.79 0.00
N GLY A 377 -9.23 28.92 0.67
CA GLY A 377 -10.03 29.99 0.09
C GLY A 377 -11.54 29.76 0.01
N ILE A 378 -12.13 29.19 1.07
CA ILE A 378 -13.61 29.14 1.23
C ILE A 378 -14.14 30.57 1.22
N LEU A 379 -15.11 30.86 0.33
CA LEU A 379 -15.81 32.13 0.37
C LEU A 379 -16.90 32.14 1.45
N VAL A 380 -16.77 33.03 2.40
CA VAL A 380 -17.80 33.25 3.43
C VAL A 380 -18.50 34.61 3.15
N PRO A 381 -19.81 34.60 2.84
CA PRO A 381 -20.56 35.81 2.58
C PRO A 381 -20.50 36.82 3.73
N ILE A 382 -20.42 38.12 3.42
CA ILE A 382 -20.20 39.18 4.39
C ILE A 382 -21.35 39.32 5.41
N ASP A 383 -22.53 38.80 5.12
CA ASP A 383 -23.68 38.77 6.00
C ASP A 383 -23.68 37.63 7.02
N ASN A 384 -22.64 36.72 6.92
CA ASN A 384 -22.47 35.64 7.88
C ASN A 384 -22.23 36.19 9.31
N PRO A 385 -23.07 35.85 10.29
CA PRO A 385 -23.00 36.44 11.62
C PRO A 385 -21.79 36.03 12.45
N TYR A 386 -21.01 35.02 12.01
CA TYR A 386 -19.82 34.54 12.70
C TYR A 386 -18.55 35.32 12.32
N ILE A 387 -18.56 36.11 11.24
CA ILE A 387 -17.39 36.93 10.87
C ILE A 387 -17.09 37.94 11.97
N PRO A 388 -15.89 37.95 12.58
CA PRO A 388 -15.48 38.94 13.56
C PRO A 388 -15.58 40.38 13.03
N ASP A 389 -15.93 41.34 13.91
CA ASP A 389 -16.14 42.73 13.53
C ASP A 389 -14.90 43.39 12.90
N SER A 390 -13.70 43.00 13.35
CA SER A 390 -12.41 43.52 12.79
C SER A 390 -12.25 43.08 11.31
N ILE A 391 -12.50 41.80 11.02
CA ILE A 391 -12.45 41.25 9.69
C ILE A 391 -13.50 41.87 8.77
N ARG A 392 -14.74 41.97 9.28
CA ARG A 392 -15.85 42.59 8.55
C ARG A 392 -15.57 44.06 8.21
N ALA A 393 -15.03 44.81 9.18
CA ALA A 393 -14.71 46.23 8.98
C ALA A 393 -13.60 46.44 7.94
N ASP A 394 -12.59 45.60 7.93
CA ASP A 394 -11.50 45.66 6.94
C ASP A 394 -11.96 45.25 5.55
N ALA A 395 -12.73 44.17 5.45
CA ALA A 395 -13.29 43.70 4.17
C ALA A 395 -14.23 44.72 3.51
N LEU A 396 -14.92 45.54 4.29
CA LEU A 396 -15.82 46.59 3.80
C LEU A 396 -15.11 47.94 3.61
N ALA A 397 -13.84 48.06 3.99
CA ALA A 397 -13.05 49.30 3.79
C ALA A 397 -12.71 49.53 2.30
N PRO A 398 -12.38 50.77 1.89
CA PRO A 398 -11.89 51.00 0.54
C PRO A 398 -10.66 50.15 0.21
N GLY A 399 -10.73 49.36 -0.85
CA GLY A 399 -9.71 48.37 -1.22
C GLY A 399 -9.84 47.03 -0.51
N GLY A 400 -10.90 46.80 0.26
CA GLY A 400 -11.29 45.49 0.76
C GLY A 400 -11.84 44.60 -0.33
N MET A 401 -12.06 43.33 -0.03
CA MET A 401 -12.56 42.34 -1.00
C MET A 401 -13.93 42.76 -1.54
N ALA A 402 -13.91 43.38 -2.71
CA ALA A 402 -15.06 43.27 -3.58
C ALA A 402 -15.02 41.86 -4.16
N ALA A 403 -16.15 41.16 -4.14
CA ALA A 403 -16.24 39.82 -4.69
C ALA A 403 -15.50 39.70 -6.03
N PRO A 404 -14.57 38.75 -6.21
CA PRO A 404 -14.04 38.44 -7.52
C PRO A 404 -15.20 38.18 -8.48
N GLY A 405 -15.07 38.58 -9.73
CA GLY A 405 -16.16 38.49 -10.70
C GLY A 405 -16.76 37.07 -10.76
N GLY A 406 -18.05 36.96 -10.54
CA GLY A 406 -18.79 35.70 -10.56
C GLY A 406 -19.36 35.27 -9.20
N LEU A 407 -18.98 35.91 -8.11
CA LEU A 407 -19.55 35.62 -6.77
C LEU A 407 -20.87 36.37 -6.56
N ARG A 408 -21.82 35.72 -5.90
CA ARG A 408 -23.16 36.28 -5.68
C ARG A 408 -23.17 37.40 -4.63
N ASN A 409 -22.29 37.30 -3.66
CA ASN A 409 -22.18 38.25 -2.54
C ASN A 409 -20.72 38.60 -2.28
N PRO A 410 -20.42 39.85 -1.83
CA PRO A 410 -19.11 40.14 -1.26
C PRO A 410 -18.88 39.27 -0.02
N GLY A 411 -17.65 38.85 0.22
CA GLY A 411 -17.33 37.98 1.31
C GLY A 411 -15.87 38.09 1.72
N VAL A 412 -15.43 37.19 2.55
CA VAL A 412 -14.03 36.98 2.91
C VAL A 412 -13.62 35.56 2.52
N LEU A 413 -12.37 35.38 2.14
CA LEU A 413 -11.82 34.06 1.88
C LEU A 413 -11.17 33.51 3.16
N VAL A 414 -11.40 32.23 3.45
CA VAL A 414 -10.87 31.55 4.62
C VAL A 414 -10.11 30.29 4.16
N ALA A 415 -8.86 30.15 4.57
CA ALA A 415 -8.08 28.93 4.42
C ALA A 415 -7.95 28.27 5.80
N ARG A 416 -8.35 27.01 5.92
CA ARG A 416 -8.53 26.38 7.23
C ARG A 416 -8.20 24.89 7.20
N ASP A 417 -7.55 24.42 8.28
CA ASP A 417 -7.35 23.00 8.58
C ASP A 417 -8.36 22.55 9.64
N ASN A 418 -9.24 21.62 9.27
CA ASN A 418 -10.46 21.31 10.01
C ASN A 418 -10.27 20.24 11.10
N PHE A 419 -9.29 20.43 12.02
CA PHE A 419 -9.03 19.46 13.10
C PHE A 419 -10.21 19.28 14.05
N ASP A 420 -11.03 20.31 14.26
CA ASP A 420 -12.22 20.27 15.11
C ASP A 420 -13.44 19.59 14.44
N LEU A 421 -13.39 19.35 13.13
CA LEU A 421 -14.33 18.47 12.44
C LEU A 421 -14.01 16.98 12.69
N GLY A 422 -12.78 16.69 13.10
CA GLY A 422 -12.22 15.34 13.25
C GLY A 422 -11.34 14.94 12.08
N SER A 423 -10.25 14.24 12.39
CA SER A 423 -9.40 13.64 11.35
C SER A 423 -10.12 12.47 10.69
N VAL A 424 -9.89 12.29 9.40
CA VAL A 424 -10.32 11.10 8.68
C VAL A 424 -9.65 9.87 9.30
N ARG A 425 -10.44 8.84 9.56
CA ARG A 425 -9.96 7.57 10.11
C ARG A 425 -10.32 6.44 9.18
N ARG A 426 -9.40 5.51 8.97
CA ARG A 426 -9.63 4.35 8.12
C ARG A 426 -9.59 3.07 8.92
N GLU A 427 -10.53 2.19 8.63
CA GLU A 427 -10.60 0.83 9.13
C GLU A 427 -10.61 -0.11 7.92
N ILE A 428 -9.51 -0.85 7.74
CA ILE A 428 -9.33 -1.74 6.59
C ILE A 428 -9.34 -3.18 7.08
N GLU A 429 -10.25 -3.98 6.56
CA GLU A 429 -10.35 -5.41 6.83
C GLU A 429 -10.04 -6.20 5.55
N ARG A 430 -9.05 -7.12 5.63
CA ARG A 430 -8.66 -8.01 4.53
C ARG A 430 -8.85 -9.44 4.93
N GLU A 431 -9.71 -10.15 4.18
CA GLU A 431 -9.93 -11.58 4.30
C GLU A 431 -9.25 -12.30 3.15
N THR A 432 -8.31 -13.21 3.44
CA THR A 432 -7.63 -14.03 2.42
C THR A 432 -7.91 -15.50 2.65
N PHE A 433 -8.50 -16.15 1.68
CA PHE A 433 -8.66 -17.60 1.60
C PHE A 433 -7.73 -18.19 0.54
N ARG A 434 -7.06 -19.29 0.85
CA ARG A 434 -6.29 -20.06 -0.13
C ARG A 434 -6.45 -21.56 0.12
N GLY A 435 -6.76 -22.30 -0.93
CA GLY A 435 -6.83 -23.75 -0.93
C GLY A 435 -5.95 -24.34 -2.01
N VAL A 436 -5.26 -25.42 -1.70
CA VAL A 436 -4.47 -26.21 -2.64
C VAL A 436 -4.88 -27.66 -2.50
N ILE A 437 -4.99 -28.36 -3.61
CA ILE A 437 -5.13 -29.82 -3.66
C ILE A 437 -4.23 -30.36 -4.78
N GLY A 438 -3.60 -31.48 -4.55
CA GLY A 438 -2.73 -32.05 -5.56
C GLY A 438 -2.39 -33.52 -5.33
N PHE A 439 -1.74 -34.05 -6.34
CA PHE A 439 -1.22 -35.41 -6.38
C PHE A 439 0.23 -35.37 -6.82
N GLU A 440 1.07 -36.13 -6.18
CA GLU A 440 2.45 -36.32 -6.55
C GLU A 440 2.90 -37.75 -6.32
N GLY A 441 3.95 -38.15 -7.01
CA GLY A 441 4.46 -39.51 -6.87
C GLY A 441 5.39 -39.92 -8.00
N ASP A 442 5.84 -41.15 -7.97
CA ASP A 442 6.76 -41.74 -8.91
C ASP A 442 6.04 -42.53 -10.00
N LEU A 443 6.32 -42.20 -11.27
CA LEU A 443 5.84 -42.95 -12.43
C LEU A 443 6.80 -44.10 -12.76
N SER A 444 8.07 -43.93 -12.39
CA SER A 444 9.14 -44.92 -12.49
C SER A 444 10.26 -44.55 -11.51
N PRO A 445 11.24 -45.44 -11.28
CA PRO A 445 12.37 -45.11 -10.36
C PRO A 445 13.16 -43.84 -10.71
N SER A 446 13.04 -43.32 -11.93
CA SER A 446 13.73 -42.10 -12.37
C SER A 446 12.83 -40.95 -12.81
N VAL A 447 11.49 -41.11 -12.74
CA VAL A 447 10.52 -40.12 -13.21
C VAL A 447 9.40 -39.97 -12.20
N ALA A 448 9.22 -38.75 -11.69
CA ALA A 448 8.15 -38.38 -10.80
C ALA A 448 7.19 -37.37 -11.47
N TYR A 449 6.01 -37.21 -10.90
CA TYR A 449 5.03 -36.21 -11.34
C TYR A 449 4.51 -35.37 -10.18
N ASN A 450 4.04 -34.17 -10.50
CA ASN A 450 3.26 -33.32 -9.60
C ASN A 450 2.12 -32.68 -10.38
N VAL A 451 0.91 -32.78 -9.86
CA VAL A 451 -0.29 -32.13 -10.41
C VAL A 451 -1.00 -31.44 -9.27
N SER A 452 -1.31 -30.16 -9.43
CA SER A 452 -1.98 -29.40 -8.39
C SER A 452 -2.95 -28.36 -8.95
N TYR A 453 -3.97 -28.06 -8.14
CA TYR A 453 -4.87 -26.95 -8.33
C TYR A 453 -4.85 -26.06 -7.11
N THR A 454 -4.67 -24.74 -7.33
CA THR A 454 -4.68 -23.71 -6.30
C THR A 454 -5.83 -22.74 -6.59
N TYR A 455 -6.61 -22.45 -5.57
CA TYR A 455 -7.59 -21.37 -5.58
C TYR A 455 -7.26 -20.39 -4.45
N GLY A 456 -7.24 -19.10 -4.76
CA GLY A 456 -7.05 -18.03 -3.79
C GLY A 456 -8.05 -16.90 -4.01
N GLN A 457 -8.49 -16.29 -2.92
CA GLN A 457 -9.35 -15.11 -2.94
C GLN A 457 -8.94 -14.17 -1.82
N THR A 458 -8.80 -12.88 -2.14
CA THR A 458 -8.69 -11.79 -1.16
C THR A 458 -9.90 -10.88 -1.31
N LYS A 459 -10.53 -10.54 -0.19
CA LYS A 459 -11.55 -9.50 -0.10
C LYS A 459 -11.06 -8.41 0.81
N GLU A 460 -11.27 -7.17 0.41
CA GLU A 460 -10.99 -5.98 1.21
C GLU A 460 -12.26 -5.19 1.42
N SER A 461 -12.45 -4.67 2.63
CA SER A 461 -13.41 -3.65 3.00
C SER A 461 -12.64 -2.50 3.63
N ASN A 462 -12.74 -1.31 3.06
CA ASN A 462 -12.09 -0.11 3.55
C ASN A 462 -13.18 0.90 3.93
N THR A 463 -13.33 1.13 5.24
CA THR A 463 -14.32 2.07 5.78
C THR A 463 -13.60 3.33 6.24
N GLU A 464 -14.01 4.45 5.69
CA GLU A 464 -13.56 5.78 6.10
C GLU A 464 -14.60 6.42 7.02
N LEU A 465 -14.17 6.75 8.22
CA LEU A 465 -14.91 7.48 9.24
C LEU A 465 -14.53 8.96 9.17
N ASN A 466 -15.45 9.84 9.51
CA ASN A 466 -15.30 11.29 9.41
C ASN A 466 -15.02 11.76 7.96
N ASN A 467 -15.61 11.08 6.98
CA ASN A 467 -15.59 11.53 5.61
C ASN A 467 -16.55 12.72 5.44
N ARG A 468 -16.00 13.89 5.21
CA ARG A 468 -16.77 15.13 5.12
C ARG A 468 -17.69 15.11 3.89
N ASN A 469 -18.99 15.31 4.10
CA ASN A 469 -19.93 15.61 3.03
C ASN A 469 -19.83 17.09 2.65
N ASN A 470 -19.37 17.38 1.45
CA ASN A 470 -19.07 18.73 0.99
C ASN A 470 -20.34 19.59 0.88
N LEU A 471 -21.47 19.01 0.44
CA LEU A 471 -22.74 19.75 0.34
C LEU A 471 -23.23 20.22 1.71
N ARG A 472 -23.14 19.35 2.73
CA ARG A 472 -23.49 19.70 4.11
C ARG A 472 -22.49 20.67 4.72
N TRP A 473 -21.21 20.52 4.40
CA TRP A 473 -20.15 21.42 4.85
C TRP A 473 -20.39 22.87 4.38
N PHE A 474 -20.60 23.07 3.09
CA PHE A 474 -20.85 24.40 2.56
C PHE A 474 -22.20 24.96 3.00
N ALA A 475 -23.24 24.11 3.16
CA ALA A 475 -24.53 24.53 3.75
C ALA A 475 -24.37 25.04 5.19
N ALA A 476 -23.54 24.36 6.01
CA ALA A 476 -23.32 24.73 7.41
C ALA A 476 -22.52 26.02 7.55
N ILE A 477 -21.56 26.27 6.64
CA ILE A 477 -20.77 27.50 6.58
C ILE A 477 -21.65 28.70 6.20
N ASP A 478 -22.61 28.52 5.27
CA ASP A 478 -23.49 29.60 4.82
C ASP A 478 -24.59 29.92 5.85
N ALA A 479 -24.13 30.48 6.99
CA ALA A 479 -24.95 30.85 8.12
C ALA A 479 -25.52 32.28 8.01
N VAL A 480 -26.76 32.46 8.42
CA VAL A 480 -27.45 33.75 8.44
C VAL A 480 -28.26 33.92 9.71
N ARG A 481 -28.64 35.16 10.03
CA ARG A 481 -29.67 35.39 11.06
C ARG A 481 -31.08 35.24 10.49
N ASP A 482 -31.87 34.35 11.07
CA ASP A 482 -33.30 34.27 10.74
C ASP A 482 -33.99 35.57 11.11
N PRO A 483 -34.60 36.27 10.16
CA PRO A 483 -35.29 37.55 10.42
C PRO A 483 -36.46 37.43 11.40
N SER A 484 -37.05 36.22 11.56
CA SER A 484 -38.24 36.00 12.41
C SER A 484 -37.85 35.68 13.84
N SER A 485 -36.80 34.92 14.08
CA SER A 485 -36.41 34.45 15.42
C SER A 485 -35.15 35.15 15.96
N GLY A 486 -34.31 35.73 15.10
CA GLY A 486 -33.02 36.28 15.43
C GLY A 486 -31.92 35.21 15.64
N ASN A 487 -32.26 33.92 15.55
CA ASN A 487 -31.30 32.84 15.69
C ASN A 487 -30.36 32.75 14.48
N ILE A 488 -29.16 32.21 14.71
CA ILE A 488 -28.25 31.86 13.61
C ILE A 488 -28.67 30.50 13.08
N VAL A 489 -28.92 30.42 11.77
CA VAL A 489 -29.35 29.21 11.05
C VAL A 489 -28.62 29.12 9.71
N CYS A 490 -28.60 27.94 9.11
CA CYS A 490 -28.12 27.82 7.72
C CYS A 490 -29.08 28.55 6.78
N ARG A 491 -28.55 29.25 5.77
CA ARG A 491 -29.39 29.93 4.75
C ARG A 491 -30.32 28.96 4.05
N SER A 492 -29.85 27.76 3.75
CA SER A 492 -30.60 26.66 3.15
C SER A 492 -31.79 26.17 3.99
N SER A 493 -31.78 26.41 5.31
CA SER A 493 -32.94 26.09 6.19
C SER A 493 -34.08 27.07 6.01
N LEU A 494 -33.79 28.32 5.57
CA LEU A 494 -34.80 29.35 5.26
C LEU A 494 -35.23 29.25 3.80
N ASP A 495 -34.31 28.96 2.90
CA ASP A 495 -34.56 28.80 1.47
C ASP A 495 -33.69 27.63 0.94
N PRO A 496 -34.28 26.43 0.81
CA PRO A 496 -33.54 25.26 0.30
C PRO A 496 -32.95 25.45 -1.12
N SER A 497 -33.46 26.41 -1.91
CA SER A 497 -32.92 26.70 -3.23
C SER A 497 -31.68 27.61 -3.21
N ALA A 498 -31.31 28.13 -2.04
CA ALA A 498 -30.11 28.96 -1.89
C ALA A 498 -28.86 28.09 -1.93
N ILE A 499 -28.21 28.01 -3.08
CA ILE A 499 -26.95 27.30 -3.25
C ILE A 499 -25.84 28.13 -2.60
N PRO A 500 -24.96 27.53 -1.76
CA PRO A 500 -23.81 28.23 -1.18
C PRO A 500 -22.87 28.82 -2.24
N ASP A 501 -22.21 29.92 -1.91
CA ASP A 501 -21.30 30.62 -2.82
C ASP A 501 -19.95 29.88 -3.04
N GLY A 502 -19.65 28.81 -2.28
CA GLY A 502 -18.72 27.87 -2.75
C GLY A 502 -17.50 27.48 -2.00
N ASP A 503 -16.91 26.55 -2.66
CA ASP A 503 -15.60 26.00 -2.41
C ASP A 503 -14.48 26.92 -2.92
N GLN A 504 -13.30 26.38 -3.05
CA GLN A 504 -12.08 27.06 -3.41
C GLN A 504 -12.26 28.25 -4.35
N PHE A 505 -11.88 29.44 -3.86
CA PHE A 505 -11.90 30.71 -4.61
C PHE A 505 -13.29 31.13 -5.14
N GLY A 506 -14.37 30.65 -4.50
CA GLY A 506 -15.71 31.07 -4.80
C GLY A 506 -16.33 30.40 -6.04
N THR A 507 -15.86 29.21 -6.39
CA THR A 507 -16.58 28.34 -7.30
C THR A 507 -17.90 27.92 -6.62
N PRO A 508 -19.09 28.25 -7.14
CA PRO A 508 -20.35 27.85 -6.52
C PRO A 508 -20.47 26.33 -6.42
N VAL A 509 -21.11 25.86 -5.38
CA VAL A 509 -21.52 24.46 -5.27
C VAL A 509 -22.32 24.07 -6.52
N ASP A 510 -22.05 22.90 -7.08
CA ASP A 510 -22.72 22.45 -8.29
C ASP A 510 -24.24 22.37 -8.10
N ALA A 511 -24.99 22.97 -9.02
CA ALA A 511 -26.43 23.11 -8.90
C ALA A 511 -27.19 21.79 -9.02
N ASP A 512 -26.70 20.85 -9.83
CA ASP A 512 -27.32 19.54 -10.02
C ASP A 512 -27.04 18.65 -8.81
N ALA A 513 -25.83 18.68 -8.24
CA ALA A 513 -25.50 18.03 -6.99
C ALA A 513 -26.33 18.60 -5.81
N TRP A 514 -26.43 19.93 -5.73
CA TRP A 514 -27.22 20.59 -4.70
C TRP A 514 -28.69 20.18 -4.77
N ASN A 515 -29.32 20.32 -5.92
CA ASN A 515 -30.74 20.04 -6.07
C ASN A 515 -31.09 18.56 -5.96
N SER A 516 -30.27 17.67 -6.49
CA SER A 516 -30.56 16.23 -6.49
C SER A 516 -30.20 15.55 -5.17
N VAL A 517 -29.04 15.89 -4.57
CA VAL A 517 -28.51 15.21 -3.39
C VAL A 517 -28.93 15.94 -2.11
N TYR A 518 -28.64 17.23 -1.99
CA TYR A 518 -28.89 17.97 -0.75
C TYR A 518 -30.39 18.28 -0.56
N VAL A 519 -31.00 18.91 -1.52
CA VAL A 519 -32.44 19.27 -1.45
C VAL A 519 -33.32 18.03 -1.66
N GLY A 520 -33.05 17.26 -2.72
CA GLY A 520 -33.78 16.03 -3.05
C GLY A 520 -33.66 14.95 -1.96
N GLY A 521 -32.51 14.87 -1.30
CA GLY A 521 -32.26 14.00 -0.14
C GLY A 521 -32.86 14.52 1.18
N GLY A 522 -33.50 15.70 1.20
CA GLY A 522 -34.15 16.26 2.39
C GLY A 522 -33.18 16.77 3.47
N GLN A 523 -31.93 17.06 3.11
CA GLN A 523 -30.86 17.39 4.08
C GLN A 523 -31.01 18.83 4.64
N ALA A 524 -31.64 19.74 3.89
CA ALA A 524 -31.78 21.16 4.27
C ALA A 524 -32.45 21.40 5.66
N GLY A 525 -33.41 20.55 6.05
CA GLY A 525 -34.10 20.65 7.32
C GLY A 525 -33.29 20.27 8.56
N GLY A 526 -32.15 19.57 8.38
CA GLY A 526 -31.26 19.11 9.45
C GLY A 526 -29.98 19.94 9.59
N CYS A 527 -29.82 21.00 8.81
CA CYS A 527 -28.58 21.77 8.79
C CYS A 527 -28.27 22.44 10.12
N VAL A 528 -27.07 22.21 10.63
CA VAL A 528 -26.51 22.82 11.84
C VAL A 528 -25.46 23.84 11.43
N PRO A 529 -25.68 25.16 11.65
CA PRO A 529 -24.70 26.17 11.23
C PRO A 529 -23.41 26.07 12.05
N ILE A 530 -22.27 26.29 11.42
CA ILE A 530 -20.96 26.23 12.05
C ILE A 530 -20.25 27.57 12.01
N ASN A 531 -19.38 27.78 13.01
CA ASN A 531 -18.46 28.88 13.06
C ASN A 531 -17.05 28.40 12.66
N ILE A 532 -16.59 28.78 11.47
CA ILE A 532 -15.23 28.45 11.01
C ILE A 532 -14.18 29.50 11.38
N PHE A 533 -14.58 30.57 12.11
CA PHE A 533 -13.70 31.63 12.58
C PHE A 533 -13.23 31.31 14.01
N GLY A 534 -11.99 30.82 14.13
CA GLY A 534 -11.38 30.36 15.38
C GLY A 534 -11.47 28.85 15.56
N GLU A 535 -10.65 28.35 16.50
CA GLU A 535 -10.61 26.93 16.85
C GLU A 535 -11.83 26.53 17.70
N GLY A 536 -12.29 25.27 17.54
CA GLY A 536 -13.38 24.72 18.34
C GLY A 536 -14.76 25.31 18.02
N GLY A 537 -14.91 25.96 16.86
CA GLY A 537 -16.18 26.54 16.43
C GLY A 537 -17.18 25.53 15.84
N ILE A 538 -16.78 24.28 15.63
CA ILE A 538 -17.64 23.20 15.12
C ILE A 538 -18.13 22.37 16.31
N SER A 539 -19.43 22.38 16.55
CA SER A 539 -20.02 21.56 17.61
C SER A 539 -20.01 20.07 17.27
N PRO A 540 -19.98 19.16 18.27
CA PRO A 540 -20.07 17.72 18.01
C PRO A 540 -21.35 17.32 17.23
N GLU A 541 -22.44 18.06 17.40
CA GLU A 541 -23.69 17.84 16.66
C GLU A 541 -23.51 18.22 15.18
N ALA A 542 -22.89 19.36 14.92
CA ALA A 542 -22.57 19.79 13.56
C ALA A 542 -21.60 18.82 12.86
N ALA A 543 -20.53 18.42 13.56
CA ALA A 543 -19.56 17.43 13.03
C ALA A 543 -20.24 16.10 12.70
N ALA A 544 -21.13 15.61 13.57
CA ALA A 544 -21.88 14.38 13.32
C ALA A 544 -22.88 14.50 12.15
N TRP A 545 -23.38 15.71 11.88
CA TRP A 545 -24.27 15.96 10.73
C TRP A 545 -23.50 16.13 9.43
N ILE A 546 -22.29 16.71 9.48
CA ILE A 546 -21.45 16.97 8.29
C ILE A 546 -20.74 15.70 7.83
N ASN A 547 -20.20 14.91 8.77
CA ASN A 547 -19.41 13.74 8.46
C ASN A 547 -20.29 12.53 8.14
N ASP A 548 -19.88 11.77 7.12
CA ASP A 548 -20.46 10.49 6.75
C ASP A 548 -19.44 9.36 6.95
N GLU A 549 -19.91 8.13 6.86
CA GLU A 549 -19.10 6.92 6.77
C GLU A 549 -19.18 6.40 5.34
N ALA A 550 -18.05 6.16 4.72
CA ALA A 550 -17.95 5.66 3.35
C ALA A 550 -17.19 4.34 3.32
N THR A 551 -17.74 3.33 2.66
CA THR A 551 -17.10 2.02 2.54
C THR A 551 -16.86 1.68 1.07
N SER A 552 -15.60 1.45 0.71
CA SER A 552 -15.18 0.85 -0.55
C SER A 552 -14.85 -0.63 -0.36
N SER A 553 -14.85 -1.41 -1.43
CA SER A 553 -14.58 -2.85 -1.36
C SER A 553 -13.79 -3.34 -2.55
N ALA A 554 -12.88 -4.30 -2.32
CA ALA A 554 -12.16 -4.97 -3.39
C ALA A 554 -12.26 -6.48 -3.29
N LYS A 555 -12.19 -7.16 -4.45
CA LYS A 555 -12.18 -8.61 -4.55
C LYS A 555 -11.15 -9.05 -5.59
N ILE A 556 -10.26 -9.94 -5.18
CA ILE A 556 -9.20 -10.50 -6.01
C ILE A 556 -9.35 -12.01 -6.01
N GLU A 557 -9.28 -12.64 -7.16
CA GLU A 557 -9.41 -14.10 -7.33
C GLU A 557 -8.28 -14.63 -8.20
N GLN A 558 -7.69 -15.76 -7.79
CA GLN A 558 -6.65 -16.45 -8.54
C GLN A 558 -6.96 -17.95 -8.61
N GLN A 559 -6.83 -18.53 -9.79
CA GLN A 559 -6.90 -19.96 -10.04
C GLN A 559 -5.64 -20.39 -10.78
N VAL A 560 -4.98 -21.43 -10.30
CA VAL A 560 -3.78 -21.98 -10.94
C VAL A 560 -3.90 -23.50 -11.01
N PHE A 561 -3.83 -24.05 -12.22
CA PHE A 561 -3.62 -25.47 -12.44
C PHE A 561 -2.20 -25.68 -12.94
N SER A 562 -1.43 -26.56 -12.29
CA SER A 562 -0.06 -26.88 -12.69
C SER A 562 0.12 -28.39 -12.76
N ALA A 563 0.75 -28.87 -13.82
CA ALA A 563 1.08 -30.29 -14.00
C ALA A 563 2.46 -30.41 -14.64
N PHE A 564 3.35 -31.21 -14.05
CA PHE A 564 4.66 -31.48 -14.61
C PHE A 564 5.18 -32.84 -14.23
N ILE A 565 6.11 -33.34 -15.06
CA ILE A 565 6.97 -34.46 -14.76
C ILE A 565 8.38 -33.99 -14.55
N THR A 566 9.11 -34.65 -13.66
CA THR A 566 10.52 -34.36 -13.35
C THR A 566 11.26 -35.67 -13.17
N GLY A 567 12.53 -35.70 -13.50
CA GLY A 567 13.34 -36.90 -13.35
C GLY A 567 14.66 -36.80 -14.05
N ASP A 568 15.25 -37.98 -14.32
CA ASP A 568 16.50 -38.11 -15.05
C ASP A 568 16.45 -39.20 -16.13
N SER A 569 17.46 -39.17 -16.99
CA SER A 569 17.57 -40.08 -18.15
C SER A 569 18.22 -41.42 -17.83
N SER A 570 18.51 -41.74 -16.55
CA SER A 570 19.31 -42.93 -16.15
C SER A 570 18.81 -44.26 -16.68
N GLN A 571 17.49 -44.40 -16.81
CA GLN A 571 16.88 -45.62 -17.37
C GLN A 571 16.91 -45.72 -18.91
N ALA A 572 17.16 -44.60 -19.59
CA ALA A 572 17.21 -44.57 -21.05
C ALA A 572 18.66 -44.43 -21.58
N PHE A 573 19.37 -43.45 -21.05
CA PHE A 573 20.80 -43.19 -21.35
C PHE A 573 21.44 -42.36 -20.26
N SER A 574 22.77 -42.41 -20.15
CA SER A 574 23.59 -41.53 -19.32
C SER A 574 24.74 -40.98 -20.11
N LEU A 575 25.06 -39.72 -19.92
CA LEU A 575 26.29 -39.13 -20.42
C LEU A 575 27.48 -39.67 -19.61
N PRO A 576 28.72 -39.49 -20.09
CA PRO A 576 29.90 -39.91 -19.31
C PRO A 576 29.98 -39.28 -17.92
N ALA A 577 29.41 -38.11 -17.72
CA ALA A 577 29.37 -37.38 -16.47
C ALA A 577 28.12 -37.65 -15.61
N GLY A 578 27.15 -38.44 -16.09
CA GLY A 578 25.94 -38.77 -15.39
C GLY A 578 24.65 -38.64 -16.24
N PRO A 579 23.49 -38.97 -15.67
CA PRO A 579 22.21 -38.82 -16.35
C PRO A 579 21.82 -37.33 -16.49
N VAL A 580 21.02 -37.03 -17.52
CA VAL A 580 20.47 -35.69 -17.75
C VAL A 580 19.18 -35.54 -16.95
N GLY A 581 19.15 -34.56 -16.05
CA GLY A 581 17.93 -34.18 -15.34
C GLY A 581 16.99 -33.38 -16.21
N PHE A 582 15.67 -33.56 -16.05
CA PHE A 582 14.68 -32.86 -16.86
C PHE A 582 13.40 -32.54 -16.07
N VAL A 583 12.72 -31.48 -16.51
CA VAL A 583 11.32 -31.15 -16.21
C VAL A 583 10.59 -30.85 -17.50
N LEU A 584 9.36 -31.25 -17.58
CA LEU A 584 8.42 -30.84 -18.62
C LEU A 584 7.03 -30.66 -18.02
N GLY A 585 6.41 -29.50 -18.25
CA GLY A 585 5.12 -29.21 -17.63
C GLY A 585 4.29 -28.16 -18.35
N THR A 586 3.08 -28.01 -17.83
CA THR A 586 2.09 -27.02 -18.27
C THR A 586 1.48 -26.33 -17.06
N GLU A 587 1.11 -25.07 -17.24
CA GLU A 587 0.38 -24.30 -16.23
C GLU A 587 -0.73 -23.49 -16.90
N TYR A 588 -1.90 -23.45 -16.25
CA TYR A 588 -2.99 -22.56 -16.57
C TYR A 588 -3.24 -21.66 -15.37
N ARG A 589 -3.37 -20.35 -15.60
CA ARG A 589 -3.67 -19.38 -14.55
C ARG A 589 -4.73 -18.40 -15.02
N LYS A 590 -5.70 -18.14 -14.14
CA LYS A 590 -6.69 -17.08 -14.29
C LYS A 590 -6.64 -16.17 -13.09
N GLU A 591 -6.61 -14.86 -13.34
CA GLU A 591 -6.69 -13.84 -12.31
C GLU A 591 -7.79 -12.85 -12.64
N LYS A 592 -8.51 -12.44 -11.60
CA LYS A 592 -9.56 -11.44 -11.68
C LYS A 592 -9.46 -10.49 -10.50
N SER A 593 -9.63 -9.20 -10.74
CA SER A 593 -9.73 -8.18 -9.72
C SER A 593 -10.92 -7.27 -10.00
N THR A 594 -11.60 -6.87 -8.94
CA THR A 594 -12.64 -5.84 -8.97
C THR A 594 -12.44 -4.94 -7.76
N ASP A 595 -12.39 -3.64 -7.98
CA ASP A 595 -12.36 -2.60 -6.95
C ASP A 595 -13.58 -1.71 -7.15
N THR A 596 -14.35 -1.52 -6.07
CA THR A 596 -15.62 -0.80 -6.08
C THR A 596 -15.52 0.34 -5.07
N PRO A 597 -15.44 1.60 -5.52
CA PRO A 597 -15.51 2.77 -4.66
C PRO A 597 -16.80 2.82 -3.84
N SER A 598 -16.85 3.69 -2.85
CA SER A 598 -18.07 3.95 -2.08
C SER A 598 -19.18 4.51 -2.97
N ASP A 599 -20.42 4.40 -2.49
CA ASP A 599 -21.60 4.92 -3.21
C ASP A 599 -21.48 6.43 -3.46
N ASP A 600 -20.90 7.19 -2.52
CA ASP A 600 -20.71 8.63 -2.63
C ASP A 600 -19.66 9.00 -3.69
N GLU A 601 -18.58 8.24 -3.79
CA GLU A 601 -17.57 8.43 -4.85
C GLU A 601 -18.15 8.13 -6.24
N LEU A 602 -18.95 7.07 -6.34
CA LEU A 602 -19.66 6.72 -7.58
C LEU A 602 -20.70 7.78 -7.96
N LEU A 603 -21.41 8.31 -6.98
CA LEU A 603 -22.36 9.42 -7.18
C LEU A 603 -21.63 10.69 -7.60
N GLY A 604 -20.50 11.00 -6.97
CA GLY A 604 -19.65 12.13 -7.35
C GLY A 604 -19.17 12.04 -8.79
N ALA A 605 -18.71 10.88 -9.23
CA ALA A 605 -18.31 10.64 -10.61
C ALA A 605 -19.48 10.79 -11.62
N GLN A 606 -20.69 10.37 -11.21
CA GLN A 606 -21.89 10.54 -12.05
C GLN A 606 -22.29 12.01 -12.21
N LEU A 607 -22.12 12.82 -11.18
CA LEU A 607 -22.47 14.23 -11.15
C LEU A 607 -21.35 15.13 -11.68
N GLY A 608 -20.09 14.62 -11.71
CA GLY A 608 -18.91 15.43 -12.00
C GLY A 608 -18.60 16.43 -10.89
N TYR A 609 -18.98 16.13 -9.64
CA TYR A 609 -18.80 16.96 -8.46
C TYR A 609 -18.42 16.13 -7.24
N ASP A 610 -17.45 16.58 -6.46
CA ASP A 610 -17.01 15.90 -5.25
C ASP A 610 -18.02 16.03 -4.12
N VAL A 611 -18.98 15.10 -4.05
CA VAL A 611 -20.04 15.07 -3.01
C VAL A 611 -19.43 14.92 -1.62
N THR A 612 -18.33 14.19 -1.52
CA THR A 612 -17.57 14.01 -0.27
C THR A 612 -16.10 14.36 -0.46
N TRP A 613 -15.36 14.47 0.63
CA TRP A 613 -13.93 14.74 0.64
C TRP A 613 -13.10 13.68 -0.14
N LEU A 614 -13.59 12.46 -0.24
CA LEU A 614 -12.95 11.39 -0.99
C LEU A 614 -12.89 11.64 -2.50
N GLY A 615 -13.72 12.55 -3.01
CA GLY A 615 -13.79 12.88 -4.42
C GLY A 615 -14.59 11.88 -5.24
N GLN A 616 -14.15 11.62 -6.47
CA GLN A 616 -14.85 10.82 -7.47
C GLN A 616 -14.13 9.48 -7.67
N GLY A 617 -14.90 8.42 -7.82
CA GLY A 617 -14.38 7.07 -8.04
C GLY A 617 -15.14 6.33 -9.14
N ALA A 618 -14.47 5.39 -9.78
CA ALA A 618 -15.07 4.51 -10.78
C ALA A 618 -14.72 3.05 -10.48
N VAL A 619 -15.63 2.12 -10.81
CA VAL A 619 -15.39 0.69 -10.62
C VAL A 619 -14.29 0.22 -11.55
N GLU A 620 -13.18 -0.27 -10.97
CA GLU A 620 -12.14 -0.97 -11.70
C GLU A 620 -12.48 -2.46 -11.74
N SER A 621 -12.47 -3.08 -12.91
CA SER A 621 -12.64 -4.52 -13.03
C SER A 621 -11.91 -5.06 -14.25
N GLY A 622 -11.15 -6.13 -14.04
CA GLY A 622 -10.44 -6.80 -15.12
C GLY A 622 -10.11 -8.25 -14.79
N GLU A 623 -9.83 -9.01 -15.83
CA GLU A 623 -9.36 -10.39 -15.72
C GLU A 623 -8.41 -10.74 -16.86
N PHE A 624 -7.54 -11.71 -16.63
CA PHE A 624 -6.75 -12.34 -17.67
C PHE A 624 -6.57 -13.83 -17.42
N GLU A 625 -6.27 -14.52 -18.50
CA GLU A 625 -5.91 -15.94 -18.49
C GLU A 625 -4.56 -16.12 -19.18
N VAL A 626 -3.79 -17.11 -18.73
CA VAL A 626 -2.52 -17.49 -19.37
C VAL A 626 -2.39 -19.00 -19.42
N HIS A 627 -1.98 -19.51 -20.58
CA HIS A 627 -1.59 -20.88 -20.81
C HIS A 627 -0.08 -20.98 -21.03
N GLU A 628 0.57 -21.86 -20.31
CA GLU A 628 2.03 -21.96 -20.32
C GLU A 628 2.51 -23.38 -20.54
N LEU A 629 3.62 -23.50 -21.29
CA LEU A 629 4.41 -24.72 -21.44
C LEU A 629 5.83 -24.43 -21.00
N PHE A 630 6.42 -25.28 -20.17
CA PHE A 630 7.75 -25.08 -19.66
C PHE A 630 8.58 -26.36 -19.62
N GLY A 631 9.89 -26.18 -19.67
CA GLY A 631 10.84 -27.28 -19.53
C GLY A 631 12.17 -26.81 -18.95
N GLU A 632 12.82 -27.73 -18.25
CA GLU A 632 14.15 -27.54 -17.68
C GLU A 632 15.04 -28.74 -18.03
N LEU A 633 16.35 -28.48 -18.18
CA LEU A 633 17.38 -29.51 -18.36
C LEU A 633 18.57 -29.21 -17.45
N ALA A 634 19.05 -30.21 -16.74
CA ALA A 634 20.33 -30.20 -16.03
C ALA A 634 21.25 -31.21 -16.69
N ILE A 635 22.29 -30.73 -17.32
CA ILE A 635 23.20 -31.53 -18.18
C ILE A 635 24.56 -31.62 -17.51
N PRO A 636 24.93 -32.76 -16.91
CA PRO A 636 26.27 -32.99 -16.42
C PRO A 636 27.21 -33.23 -17.62
N VAL A 637 28.12 -32.29 -17.87
CA VAL A 637 28.98 -32.31 -19.06
C VAL A 637 30.29 -33.06 -18.80
N VAL A 638 30.91 -32.75 -17.64
CA VAL A 638 32.25 -33.30 -17.27
C VAL A 638 32.28 -33.56 -15.77
N ARG A 639 32.96 -34.68 -15.39
CA ARG A 639 33.27 -35.05 -13.99
C ARG A 639 34.70 -35.56 -13.90
N ASP A 640 35.30 -35.40 -12.71
CA ASP A 640 36.55 -36.05 -12.27
C ASP A 640 37.76 -35.83 -13.21
N LEU A 641 37.92 -34.66 -13.83
CA LEU A 641 39.12 -34.27 -14.58
C LEU A 641 40.00 -33.29 -13.78
N PRO A 642 41.32 -33.22 -14.09
CA PRO A 642 42.16 -32.21 -13.45
C PRO A 642 41.59 -30.79 -13.64
N LEU A 643 41.41 -30.06 -12.55
CA LEU A 643 40.79 -28.71 -12.48
C LEU A 643 39.32 -28.67 -12.94
N VAL A 644 38.64 -29.80 -13.06
CA VAL A 644 37.21 -29.91 -13.34
C VAL A 644 36.63 -31.05 -12.52
N ASP A 645 36.39 -30.81 -11.25
CA ASP A 645 35.67 -31.74 -10.38
C ASP A 645 34.26 -31.99 -10.93
N SER A 646 33.56 -30.90 -11.35
CA SER A 646 32.34 -31.00 -12.16
C SER A 646 32.16 -29.77 -13.06
N PHE A 647 31.49 -29.98 -14.20
CA PHE A 647 30.95 -28.92 -15.05
C PHE A 647 29.55 -29.29 -15.50
N ASP A 648 28.60 -28.44 -15.10
CA ASP A 648 27.17 -28.66 -15.32
C ASP A 648 26.56 -27.47 -16.07
N LEU A 649 25.62 -27.74 -16.99
CA LEU A 649 24.84 -26.77 -17.70
C LEU A 649 23.37 -26.91 -17.27
N ASN A 650 22.71 -25.77 -17.00
CA ASN A 650 21.30 -25.69 -16.64
C ASN A 650 20.58 -24.82 -17.67
N LEU A 651 19.53 -25.35 -18.24
CA LEU A 651 18.69 -24.69 -19.24
C LEU A 651 17.25 -24.69 -18.77
N ALA A 652 16.57 -23.57 -18.88
CA ALA A 652 15.12 -23.49 -18.67
C ALA A 652 14.48 -22.64 -19.78
N TYR A 653 13.31 -23.04 -20.22
CA TYR A 653 12.52 -22.32 -21.21
C TYR A 653 11.03 -22.41 -20.86
N ARG A 654 10.32 -21.28 -21.01
CA ARG A 654 8.88 -21.19 -20.85
C ARG A 654 8.28 -20.38 -21.96
N PHE A 655 7.24 -20.91 -22.56
CA PHE A 655 6.34 -20.25 -23.50
C PHE A 655 5.01 -19.95 -22.80
N SER A 656 4.54 -18.71 -22.91
CA SER A 656 3.29 -18.26 -22.28
C SER A 656 2.41 -17.57 -23.32
N ASP A 657 1.10 -17.86 -23.30
CA ASP A 657 0.08 -17.25 -24.15
C ASP A 657 -0.99 -16.60 -23.25
N TYR A 658 -1.00 -15.28 -23.22
CA TYR A 658 -1.88 -14.44 -22.41
C TYR A 658 -3.06 -13.96 -23.22
N SER A 659 -4.24 -13.94 -22.60
CA SER A 659 -5.46 -13.38 -23.20
C SER A 659 -5.38 -11.86 -23.48
N THR A 660 -4.45 -11.15 -22.80
CA THR A 660 -4.34 -9.68 -22.87
C THR A 660 -3.20 -9.20 -23.78
N ILE A 661 -2.02 -9.81 -23.67
CA ILE A 661 -0.80 -9.33 -24.34
C ILE A 661 -0.25 -10.30 -25.41
N GLY A 662 -0.97 -11.43 -25.63
CA GLY A 662 -0.53 -12.49 -26.55
C GLY A 662 0.67 -13.28 -26.03
N THR A 663 1.53 -13.75 -26.94
CA THR A 663 2.58 -14.71 -26.61
C THR A 663 3.86 -14.04 -26.11
N THR A 664 4.48 -14.66 -25.10
CA THR A 664 5.80 -14.28 -24.58
C THR A 664 6.65 -15.52 -24.36
N ASP A 665 7.97 -15.34 -24.36
CA ASP A 665 8.94 -16.40 -24.04
C ASP A 665 9.93 -15.92 -22.97
N THR A 666 10.33 -16.83 -22.11
CA THR A 666 11.37 -16.60 -21.10
C THR A 666 12.34 -17.78 -21.09
N TRP A 667 13.59 -17.50 -20.80
CA TRP A 667 14.64 -18.53 -20.76
C TRP A 667 15.68 -18.21 -19.69
N ASN A 668 16.38 -19.26 -19.24
CA ASN A 668 17.52 -19.18 -18.35
C ASN A 668 18.58 -20.17 -18.83
N ILE A 669 19.82 -19.71 -18.93
CA ILE A 669 20.99 -20.52 -19.26
C ILE A 669 22.01 -20.29 -18.15
N GLY A 670 22.32 -21.35 -17.41
CA GLY A 670 23.29 -21.34 -16.32
C GLY A 670 24.40 -22.34 -16.53
N ALA A 671 25.56 -22.04 -16.02
CA ALA A 671 26.71 -22.93 -15.97
C ALA A 671 27.33 -22.92 -14.58
N GLN A 672 27.80 -24.09 -14.14
CA GLN A 672 28.52 -24.27 -12.90
C GLN A 672 29.80 -25.07 -13.20
N TRP A 673 30.92 -24.52 -12.79
CA TRP A 673 32.22 -25.15 -12.91
C TRP A 673 32.82 -25.26 -11.49
N ARG A 674 32.77 -26.46 -10.95
CA ARG A 674 33.50 -26.81 -9.74
C ARG A 674 34.92 -27.16 -10.13
N VAL A 675 35.85 -26.26 -9.85
CA VAL A 675 37.27 -26.42 -10.22
C VAL A 675 37.91 -27.43 -9.29
N THR A 676 37.61 -27.34 -8.00
CA THR A 676 38.00 -28.25 -6.91
C THR A 676 36.82 -28.39 -5.94
N GLN A 677 36.93 -29.24 -4.92
CA GLN A 677 35.87 -29.34 -3.89
C GLN A 677 35.61 -28.03 -3.13
N ASP A 678 36.61 -27.13 -3.07
CA ASP A 678 36.57 -25.88 -2.34
C ASP A 678 36.29 -24.64 -3.23
N LEU A 679 36.45 -24.77 -4.58
CA LEU A 679 36.29 -23.66 -5.51
C LEU A 679 35.25 -23.96 -6.58
N MET A 680 34.19 -23.20 -6.61
CA MET A 680 33.13 -23.25 -7.63
C MET A 680 32.96 -21.89 -8.29
N ILE A 681 32.95 -21.87 -9.62
CA ILE A 681 32.57 -20.70 -10.44
C ILE A 681 31.23 -20.97 -11.06
N ARG A 682 30.31 -20.02 -10.96
CA ARG A 682 28.98 -20.12 -11.55
C ARG A 682 28.60 -18.86 -12.31
N GLY A 683 27.75 -19.01 -13.29
CA GLY A 683 27.19 -17.88 -14.04
C GLY A 683 25.90 -18.25 -14.69
N SER A 684 25.02 -17.27 -14.84
CA SER A 684 23.75 -17.44 -15.56
C SER A 684 23.38 -16.21 -16.35
N ARG A 685 22.65 -16.41 -17.45
CA ARG A 685 21.97 -15.37 -18.20
C ARG A 685 20.50 -15.76 -18.33
N ALA A 686 19.60 -14.85 -17.99
CA ALA A 686 18.17 -15.07 -18.02
C ALA A 686 17.45 -13.92 -18.71
N ARG A 687 16.37 -14.26 -19.42
CA ARG A 687 15.33 -13.33 -19.85
C ARG A 687 14.10 -13.56 -19.02
N ALA A 688 13.68 -12.54 -18.28
CA ALA A 688 12.46 -12.53 -17.48
C ALA A 688 11.42 -11.60 -18.10
N VAL A 689 10.15 -11.84 -17.80
CA VAL A 689 9.01 -11.08 -18.30
C VAL A 689 8.07 -10.75 -17.14
N ARG A 690 7.52 -9.54 -17.14
CA ARG A 690 6.35 -9.16 -16.33
C ARG A 690 5.20 -8.80 -17.27
N ALA A 691 4.05 -9.43 -17.09
CA ALA A 691 2.83 -9.01 -17.74
C ALA A 691 2.30 -7.72 -17.07
N PRO A 692 1.68 -6.79 -17.82
CA PRO A 692 0.98 -5.68 -17.22
C PRO A 692 -0.10 -6.18 -16.23
N ASN A 693 -0.23 -5.49 -15.10
CA ASN A 693 -1.23 -5.81 -14.10
C ASN A 693 -2.64 -5.37 -14.54
N ILE A 694 -3.66 -5.84 -13.84
CA ILE A 694 -5.07 -5.54 -14.15
C ILE A 694 -5.31 -4.03 -14.11
N SER A 695 -4.85 -3.31 -13.08
CA SER A 695 -4.97 -1.84 -13.01
C SER A 695 -4.25 -1.13 -14.17
N GLU A 696 -3.07 -1.60 -14.56
CA GLU A 696 -2.32 -1.00 -15.67
C GLU A 696 -3.05 -1.13 -17.02
N LEU A 697 -3.88 -2.16 -17.19
CA LEU A 697 -4.64 -2.41 -18.40
C LEU A 697 -6.06 -1.83 -18.35
N PHE A 698 -6.73 -1.91 -17.20
CA PHE A 698 -8.19 -1.76 -17.12
C PHE A 698 -8.66 -0.68 -16.14
N LEU A 699 -7.75 0.09 -15.49
CA LEU A 699 -8.15 1.20 -14.65
C LEU A 699 -9.02 2.15 -15.49
N PRO A 700 -10.28 2.45 -15.09
CA PRO A 700 -11.09 3.44 -15.77
C PRO A 700 -10.44 4.81 -15.68
N GLN A 701 -10.83 5.73 -16.55
CA GLN A 701 -10.37 7.12 -16.43
C GLN A 701 -10.95 7.72 -15.14
N THR A 702 -10.06 8.11 -14.24
CA THR A 702 -10.41 8.71 -12.94
C THR A 702 -9.63 10.00 -12.74
N GLN A 703 -10.15 10.87 -11.89
CA GLN A 703 -9.50 12.09 -11.46
C GLN A 703 -8.16 11.75 -10.76
N THR A 704 -7.18 12.59 -10.98
CA THR A 704 -5.90 12.56 -10.26
C THR A 704 -5.36 13.97 -10.13
N PHE A 705 -4.51 14.18 -9.12
CA PHE A 705 -3.79 15.44 -8.94
C PHE A 705 -2.29 15.19 -9.06
N ARG A 706 -1.60 16.05 -9.78
CA ARG A 706 -0.15 15.92 -10.03
C ARG A 706 0.56 17.23 -9.85
N THR A 707 1.70 17.20 -9.21
CA THR A 707 2.67 18.29 -9.25
C THR A 707 3.34 18.29 -10.60
N ILE A 708 3.31 19.42 -11.29
CA ILE A 708 3.99 19.62 -12.56
C ILE A 708 5.02 20.74 -12.41
N THR A 709 6.06 20.69 -13.22
CA THR A 709 6.99 21.82 -13.39
C THR A 709 6.52 22.64 -14.59
N ASP A 710 5.99 23.83 -14.34
CA ASP A 710 5.57 24.71 -15.44
C ASP A 710 6.81 25.22 -16.18
N PRO A 711 6.94 24.92 -17.48
CA PRO A 711 8.08 25.38 -18.26
C PRO A 711 8.11 26.89 -18.47
N CYS A 712 7.03 27.60 -18.19
CA CYS A 712 6.91 29.04 -18.38
C CYS A 712 7.18 29.85 -17.11
N GLU A 713 7.30 29.22 -15.93
CA GLU A 713 7.74 29.92 -14.72
C GLU A 713 9.10 30.59 -14.93
N SER A 714 9.29 31.71 -14.28
CA SER A 714 10.48 32.54 -14.44
C SER A 714 11.79 31.77 -14.23
N ASP A 715 11.80 30.84 -13.28
CA ASP A 715 12.95 29.97 -12.97
C ASP A 715 13.20 28.89 -14.02
N ASN A 716 12.16 28.45 -14.71
CA ASN A 716 12.20 27.35 -15.65
C ASN A 716 12.31 27.79 -17.11
N VAL A 717 11.83 28.99 -17.44
CA VAL A 717 11.66 29.44 -18.82
C VAL A 717 12.97 29.49 -19.62
N GLN A 718 14.10 29.78 -18.96
CA GLN A 718 15.41 29.83 -19.59
C GLN A 718 16.11 28.47 -19.68
N ALA A 719 15.66 27.45 -18.95
CA ALA A 719 16.26 26.13 -18.93
C ALA A 719 15.89 25.25 -20.14
N GLY A 720 15.08 25.75 -21.08
CA GLY A 720 14.58 25.02 -22.22
C GLY A 720 15.31 25.30 -23.53
N THR A 721 14.61 25.00 -24.65
CA THR A 721 15.07 25.31 -26.00
C THR A 721 14.98 26.80 -26.29
N GLU A 722 15.67 27.27 -27.36
CA GLU A 722 15.59 28.66 -27.85
C GLU A 722 14.18 29.18 -28.14
N PHE A 723 13.21 28.28 -28.30
CA PHE A 723 11.81 28.64 -28.59
C PHE A 723 10.97 28.83 -27.30
N ARG A 724 11.44 28.39 -26.13
CA ARG A 724 10.61 28.37 -24.93
C ARG A 724 10.21 29.77 -24.49
N VAL A 725 11.14 30.70 -24.37
CA VAL A 725 10.83 32.09 -23.96
C VAL A 725 9.78 32.70 -24.87
N ALA A 726 9.95 32.60 -26.22
CA ALA A 726 9.01 33.16 -27.17
C ALA A 726 7.62 32.53 -27.10
N ASN A 727 7.55 31.20 -26.92
CA ASN A 727 6.28 30.47 -26.77
C ASN A 727 5.58 30.81 -25.46
N CYS A 728 6.32 30.88 -24.36
CA CYS A 728 5.78 31.28 -23.05
C CYS A 728 5.30 32.72 -23.04
N THR A 729 6.07 33.64 -23.66
CA THR A 729 5.65 35.05 -23.84
C THR A 729 4.36 35.14 -24.62
N ALA A 730 4.21 34.33 -25.68
CA ALA A 730 2.98 34.31 -26.47
C ALA A 730 1.78 33.71 -25.70
N ALA A 731 2.02 32.70 -24.87
CA ALA A 731 0.98 32.05 -24.08
C ALA A 731 0.52 32.93 -22.90
N LEU A 732 1.45 33.54 -22.17
CA LEU A 732 1.18 34.37 -21.00
C LEU A 732 0.75 35.83 -21.37
N GLY A 733 1.11 36.31 -22.55
CA GLY A 733 0.88 37.69 -22.96
C GLY A 733 1.90 38.70 -22.41
N PHE A 734 2.92 38.23 -21.66
CA PHE A 734 4.07 38.98 -21.14
C PHE A 734 5.32 38.11 -21.17
N ASP A 735 6.49 38.74 -21.10
CA ASP A 735 7.77 38.05 -21.09
C ASP A 735 8.12 37.61 -19.65
N PRO A 736 8.10 36.28 -19.33
CA PRO A 736 8.37 35.77 -17.98
C PRO A 736 9.84 35.89 -17.57
N THR A 737 10.75 36.35 -18.42
CA THR A 737 12.12 36.74 -18.07
C THR A 737 12.23 38.18 -17.57
N GLN A 738 11.19 38.97 -17.75
CA GLN A 738 11.13 40.40 -17.39
C GLN A 738 10.07 40.67 -16.30
N VAL A 739 9.06 39.84 -16.21
CA VAL A 739 7.99 39.89 -15.22
C VAL A 739 7.95 38.55 -14.55
N GLU A 740 8.10 38.52 -13.23
CA GLU A 740 8.05 37.28 -12.44
C GLU A 740 6.71 36.56 -12.66
N PHE A 741 6.78 35.29 -12.96
CA PHE A 741 5.64 34.41 -13.12
C PHE A 741 5.89 33.11 -12.37
N ILE A 742 5.04 32.82 -11.42
CA ILE A 742 4.97 31.58 -10.67
C ILE A 742 3.57 30.98 -10.96
N ASN A 743 3.52 29.74 -11.39
CA ASN A 743 2.25 29.05 -11.58
C ASN A 743 1.76 28.47 -10.26
N THR A 744 0.84 29.15 -9.60
CA THR A 744 0.30 28.80 -8.30
C THR A 744 -0.44 27.44 -8.29
N THR A 745 -0.85 26.95 -9.45
CA THR A 745 -1.54 25.66 -9.58
C THR A 745 -0.60 24.50 -9.92
N SER A 746 0.70 24.76 -10.16
CA SER A 746 1.67 23.72 -10.56
C SER A 746 1.86 22.62 -9.53
N SER A 747 1.61 22.91 -8.24
CA SER A 747 1.74 21.96 -7.13
C SER A 747 0.63 20.90 -7.08
N SER A 748 -0.56 21.19 -7.66
CA SER A 748 -1.71 20.28 -7.65
C SER A 748 -2.60 20.51 -8.86
N VAL A 749 -2.13 20.06 -10.03
CA VAL A 749 -2.91 20.15 -11.27
C VAL A 749 -3.82 18.95 -11.39
N GLU A 750 -5.11 19.21 -11.51
CA GLU A 750 -6.09 18.19 -11.82
C GLU A 750 -5.82 17.56 -13.19
N GLY A 751 -5.91 16.26 -13.27
CA GLY A 751 -5.72 15.48 -14.48
C GLY A 751 -6.53 14.20 -14.45
N VAL A 752 -6.36 13.39 -15.49
CA VAL A 752 -7.01 12.09 -15.62
C VAL A 752 -5.94 11.01 -15.71
N VAL A 753 -6.10 9.94 -14.92
CA VAL A 753 -5.32 8.72 -15.02
C VAL A 753 -6.22 7.57 -15.48
N GLY A 754 -5.68 6.65 -16.25
CA GLY A 754 -6.42 5.46 -16.71
C GLY A 754 -5.49 4.37 -17.17
N GLY A 755 -6.02 3.13 -17.29
CA GLY A 755 -5.32 1.99 -17.83
C GLY A 755 -5.10 2.11 -19.34
N ASN A 756 -4.12 1.34 -19.84
CA ASN A 756 -3.84 1.24 -21.25
C ASN A 756 -3.87 -0.24 -21.70
N PRO A 757 -4.92 -0.69 -22.39
CA PRO A 757 -5.03 -2.07 -22.88
C PRO A 757 -3.95 -2.48 -23.88
N ASP A 758 -3.27 -1.53 -24.52
CA ASP A 758 -2.23 -1.76 -25.52
C ASP A 758 -0.81 -1.85 -24.92
N LEU A 759 -0.69 -1.88 -23.58
CA LEU A 759 0.59 -2.04 -22.90
C LEU A 759 1.27 -3.35 -23.32
N LYS A 760 2.57 -3.26 -23.54
CA LYS A 760 3.42 -4.43 -23.83
C LYS A 760 4.01 -4.98 -22.53
N PRO A 761 4.37 -6.28 -22.53
CA PRO A 761 5.08 -6.86 -21.39
C PRO A 761 6.43 -6.18 -21.17
N GLU A 762 6.80 -6.01 -19.90
CA GLU A 762 8.17 -5.64 -19.53
C GLU A 762 9.07 -6.85 -19.72
N THR A 763 10.25 -6.62 -20.27
CA THR A 763 11.29 -7.65 -20.42
C THR A 763 12.57 -7.21 -19.74
N ALA A 764 13.20 -8.13 -19.02
CA ALA A 764 14.48 -7.88 -18.35
C ALA A 764 15.48 -8.98 -18.71
N GLU A 765 16.71 -8.59 -18.99
CA GLU A 765 17.83 -9.52 -19.10
C GLU A 765 18.72 -9.40 -17.85
N THR A 766 19.02 -10.53 -17.24
CA THR A 766 19.84 -10.62 -16.04
C THR A 766 21.10 -11.44 -16.35
N LEU A 767 22.25 -10.93 -15.98
CA LEU A 767 23.53 -11.64 -15.98
C LEU A 767 24.02 -11.80 -14.54
N THR A 768 24.33 -13.03 -14.14
CA THR A 768 24.85 -13.33 -12.81
C THR A 768 26.18 -14.05 -12.92
N ALA A 769 27.14 -13.72 -12.05
CA ALA A 769 28.40 -14.40 -11.92
C ALA A 769 28.77 -14.52 -10.43
N GLY A 770 29.36 -15.64 -10.04
CA GLY A 770 29.73 -15.89 -8.66
C GLY A 770 30.75 -17.04 -8.51
#